data_e9ceb4d87979c942d16bcec9cc832e18
#
_entry.id   e9ceb4d87979c942d16bcec9cc832e18
#
_cell.length_a   1.000
_cell.length_b   1.000
_cell.length_c   1.000
_cell.angle_alpha   90.00
_cell.angle_beta   90.00
_cell.angle_gamma   90.00
#
_symmetry.space_group_name_H-M   'P 1'
#
loop_
_entity.id
_entity.type
_entity.pdbx_description
1 polymer ?
#
loop_
_entity_poly.entity_id
_entity_poly.type
_entity_poly.pdbx_seq_one_letter_code
_entity_poly.pdbx_strand_id
1 'polypeptide(L)'
;MQWLRRLIFHRRRFEDLSVSIQEHLEEKADELIEQGMTRKEAMQAARRAFGNVGVIEERSRDEWIWPELDGIRTDVKYALRQLWKHPGFSLTAIVTLTLGIGTNVVVFSVLNALIVRPFNVSDAQRLYNVEHKEHGWYSQSYPDYLDFRDRNRTFDGMVAYDQMSAALSVHQTTTKNFGYLASGNYFDVLGVQPLLGRFFHANDEHGTSSAPYIVLSYDFWRARFNGDPNIVGTTVSVNKQPLTVIGIAPKDFHGTEVFYWPDFWTPITNGPLIGYSHHYIDNRSTHNLFVLGKLKKGVTPQQATEDLNSICRRLAEQYPTADYGLDARLVKPGWMGDSLGDPVRDFLAGVMALAFLVLLAACANLGSIFAARASDRGRELSIRLAIGSSRWVILRGVLAEAVLVSLAGGLAGTLFGSILLQGLSRWQPFVEFPFHVVVVPDANVYLVALLLSLGSGILFGMLPARQIQRSDAAQVMKGNVGSEATFRRFGLRDGLLCIQIALCTLLLTASLVAVRGLQRSLHAPLGFQPQGVMLAGTDLTMAGYKEDQFLPVQKRMLEEAARIPGVSAVGIIDRTMMGEGCCGSESVFPAGTTDFRKDLFEAHNFSISPEYLAASGMRLLSGRNFTWHDESDSPPVVLVNVTFARLMFGKAAAVGQHFLLYGGKVPKEIVGVVEDGKYQSLTEDPQPAMFFPLTQEINDNYTVLVVRSALPPAELAAMLGRTLSNIDQNLPLTLHSWPDALDLAFFPARAATAALGIMGLLAAMLAITGTFGVATYNVSKRMKEFGIRVALGAARVEMIRAALGRPLALLLSGSIVGLGLGVLASRLLAQIVYEATPRDPFVLGGTILTMAVLGLLATWIPARQSMSIDPARLLRED
;
A
#
# COMPACT_ATOMS: atom_id res chain seq x y z
N MET A 1 -10.02 -37.54 15.11
CA MET A 1 -9.53 -38.73 14.35
C MET A 1 -10.56 -39.86 14.17
N GLN A 2 -11.48 -40.15 15.05
CA GLN A 2 -12.51 -41.19 14.90
C GLN A 2 -13.49 -40.94 13.74
N TRP A 3 -13.85 -39.70 13.41
CA TRP A 3 -14.76 -39.35 12.31
C TRP A 3 -14.14 -39.60 10.91
N LEU A 4 -12.83 -39.36 10.73
CA LEU A 4 -12.09 -39.66 9.48
C LEU A 4 -12.02 -41.16 9.20
N ARG A 5 -11.84 -41.98 10.25
CA ARG A 5 -11.92 -43.45 10.11
C ARG A 5 -13.32 -43.91 9.67
N ARG A 6 -14.40 -43.27 10.14
CA ARG A 6 -15.77 -43.58 9.72
C ARG A 6 -16.02 -43.27 8.24
N LEU A 7 -15.41 -42.20 7.67
CA LEU A 7 -15.51 -41.84 6.26
C LEU A 7 -14.79 -42.83 5.31
N ILE A 8 -13.64 -43.35 5.71
CA ILE A 8 -12.80 -44.21 4.88
C ILE A 8 -13.31 -45.67 4.86
N PHE A 9 -13.89 -46.18 5.96
CA PHE A 9 -14.37 -47.54 6.09
C PHE A 9 -15.84 -47.78 5.69
N HIS A 10 -16.48 -46.78 5.09
CA HIS A 10 -17.90 -46.80 4.74
C HIS A 10 -18.25 -47.89 3.70
N ARG A 11 -17.39 -48.12 2.71
CA ARG A 11 -17.61 -49.07 1.65
C ARG A 11 -17.58 -50.51 2.17
N ARG A 12 -16.70 -50.85 3.11
CA ARG A 12 -16.60 -52.16 3.74
C ARG A 12 -17.83 -52.50 4.58
N ARG A 13 -18.34 -51.54 5.34
CA ARG A 13 -19.54 -51.78 6.19
C ARG A 13 -20.82 -52.03 5.39
N PHE A 14 -20.91 -51.51 4.17
CA PHE A 14 -22.05 -51.73 3.30
C PHE A 14 -21.99 -53.13 2.66
N GLU A 15 -20.79 -53.58 2.29
CA GLU A 15 -20.56 -54.95 1.84
C GLU A 15 -20.85 -55.95 2.98
N ASP A 16 -20.43 -55.61 4.21
CA ASP A 16 -20.73 -56.43 5.41
C ASP A 16 -22.24 -56.53 5.71
N LEU A 17 -23.01 -55.45 5.50
CA LEU A 17 -24.47 -55.42 5.74
C LEU A 17 -25.20 -56.28 4.70
N SER A 18 -24.84 -56.17 3.43
CA SER A 18 -25.48 -56.98 2.39
C SER A 18 -25.18 -58.47 2.57
N VAL A 19 -23.99 -58.82 3.04
CA VAL A 19 -23.60 -60.22 3.41
C VAL A 19 -24.42 -60.65 4.63
N SER A 20 -24.53 -59.86 5.68
CA SER A 20 -25.30 -60.16 6.88
C SER A 20 -26.81 -60.35 6.61
N ILE A 21 -27.39 -59.56 5.71
CA ILE A 21 -28.79 -59.70 5.28
C ILE A 21 -28.94 -61.01 4.49
N GLN A 22 -27.94 -61.39 3.66
CA GLN A 22 -28.00 -62.59 2.88
C GLN A 22 -27.81 -63.86 3.75
N GLU A 23 -26.92 -63.84 4.73
CA GLU A 23 -26.74 -64.82 5.76
C GLU A 23 -28.05 -65.10 6.55
N HIS A 24 -28.71 -64.00 7.01
CA HIS A 24 -29.98 -64.08 7.73
C HIS A 24 -31.11 -64.67 6.88
N LEU A 25 -31.15 -64.36 5.57
CA LEU A 25 -32.11 -64.89 4.64
C LEU A 25 -31.82 -66.35 4.40
N GLU A 26 -30.57 -66.85 4.33
CA GLU A 26 -30.17 -68.22 4.17
C GLU A 26 -30.49 -69.05 5.44
N GLU A 27 -30.16 -68.53 6.62
CA GLU A 27 -30.47 -69.17 7.91
C GLU A 27 -31.97 -69.38 8.08
N LYS A 28 -32.79 -68.30 7.73
CA LYS A 28 -34.27 -68.48 7.76
C LYS A 28 -34.82 -69.43 6.71
N ALA A 29 -34.16 -69.51 5.55
CA ALA A 29 -34.53 -70.49 4.53
C ALA A 29 -34.20 -71.96 4.98
N ASP A 30 -33.06 -72.12 5.66
CA ASP A 30 -32.65 -73.43 6.21
C ASP A 30 -33.61 -73.94 7.30
N GLU A 31 -34.07 -73.02 8.23
CA GLU A 31 -35.11 -73.37 9.20
C GLU A 31 -36.44 -73.89 8.50
N LEU A 32 -36.80 -73.20 7.41
CA LEU A 32 -38.02 -73.58 6.65
C LEU A 32 -37.82 -74.88 5.86
N ILE A 33 -36.61 -75.24 5.44
CA ILE A 33 -36.25 -76.52 4.81
C ILE A 33 -36.36 -77.71 5.82
N GLU A 34 -35.88 -77.49 7.06
CA GLU A 34 -36.05 -78.43 8.16
C GLU A 34 -37.54 -78.73 8.49
N GLN A 35 -38.43 -77.74 8.27
CA GLN A 35 -39.90 -77.87 8.39
C GLN A 35 -40.54 -78.53 7.18
N GLY A 36 -39.76 -79.03 6.18
CA GLY A 36 -40.22 -79.79 5.05
C GLY A 36 -40.53 -79.06 3.75
N MET A 37 -40.10 -77.82 3.65
CA MET A 37 -40.31 -76.99 2.43
C MET A 37 -39.16 -77.29 1.43
N THR A 38 -39.49 -77.21 0.14
CA THR A 38 -38.40 -77.18 -0.87
C THR A 38 -37.55 -75.89 -0.80
N ARG A 39 -36.25 -75.96 -1.09
CA ARG A 39 -35.30 -74.89 -1.04
C ARG A 39 -35.81 -73.59 -1.77
N LYS A 40 -36.54 -73.80 -2.87
CA LYS A 40 -37.08 -72.69 -3.66
C LYS A 40 -38.27 -72.01 -2.94
N GLU A 41 -39.15 -72.77 -2.32
CA GLU A 41 -40.27 -72.30 -1.54
C GLU A 41 -39.83 -71.65 -0.21
N ALA A 42 -38.87 -72.29 0.47
CA ALA A 42 -38.27 -71.76 1.69
C ALA A 42 -37.60 -70.41 1.48
N MET A 43 -36.82 -70.25 0.40
CA MET A 43 -36.19 -68.94 0.09
C MET A 43 -37.21 -67.90 -0.30
N GLN A 44 -38.30 -68.26 -0.98
CA GLN A 44 -39.40 -67.28 -1.27
C GLN A 44 -40.18 -66.89 0.00
N ALA A 45 -40.40 -67.86 0.90
CA ALA A 45 -41.04 -67.61 2.17
C ALA A 45 -40.18 -66.75 3.11
N ALA A 46 -38.86 -67.01 3.20
CA ALA A 46 -37.87 -66.20 3.92
C ALA A 46 -37.85 -64.75 3.41
N ARG A 47 -37.78 -64.52 2.09
CA ARG A 47 -37.86 -63.19 1.48
C ARG A 47 -39.18 -62.47 1.75
N ARG A 48 -40.31 -63.22 1.77
CA ARG A 48 -41.62 -62.59 2.14
C ARG A 48 -41.71 -62.20 3.63
N ALA A 49 -41.13 -63.01 4.50
CA ALA A 49 -41.09 -62.76 5.92
C ALA A 49 -40.13 -61.62 6.27
N PHE A 50 -39.01 -61.46 5.59
CA PHE A 50 -38.00 -60.42 5.76
C PHE A 50 -38.52 -59.08 5.20
N GLY A 51 -39.39 -59.10 4.21
CA GLY A 51 -39.94 -57.88 3.58
C GLY A 51 -39.09 -57.44 2.38
N ASN A 52 -39.22 -56.16 2.00
CA ASN A 52 -38.49 -55.62 0.87
C ASN A 52 -37.07 -55.31 1.29
N VAL A 53 -36.12 -56.22 0.96
CA VAL A 53 -34.68 -56.09 1.28
C VAL A 53 -34.11 -54.75 0.85
N GLY A 54 -34.48 -54.23 -0.33
CA GLY A 54 -34.01 -52.96 -0.82
C GLY A 54 -34.46 -51.77 0.05
N VAL A 55 -35.64 -51.80 0.64
CA VAL A 55 -36.14 -50.78 1.55
C VAL A 55 -35.41 -50.81 2.90
N ILE A 56 -35.03 -52.03 3.35
CA ILE A 56 -34.27 -52.20 4.60
C ILE A 56 -32.84 -51.76 4.41
N GLU A 57 -32.21 -52.10 3.29
CA GLU A 57 -30.87 -51.61 2.92
C GLU A 57 -30.86 -50.09 2.81
N GLU A 58 -31.87 -49.51 2.20
CA GLU A 58 -32.00 -48.05 2.02
C GLU A 58 -32.22 -47.33 3.35
N ARG A 59 -33.09 -47.85 4.26
CA ARG A 59 -33.28 -47.30 5.60
C ARG A 59 -32.04 -47.40 6.48
N SER A 60 -31.34 -48.52 6.45
CA SER A 60 -30.09 -48.71 7.20
C SER A 60 -28.99 -47.81 6.67
N ARG A 61 -28.98 -47.54 5.37
CA ARG A 61 -28.10 -46.58 4.73
C ARG A 61 -28.38 -45.16 5.24
N ASP A 62 -29.64 -44.75 5.36
CA ASP A 62 -30.02 -43.40 5.83
C ASP A 62 -29.70 -43.17 7.31
N GLU A 63 -29.69 -44.22 8.16
CA GLU A 63 -29.26 -44.12 9.56
C GLU A 63 -27.74 -44.06 9.76
N TRP A 64 -26.95 -44.61 8.85
CA TRP A 64 -25.49 -44.67 8.96
C TRP A 64 -24.76 -43.58 8.21
N ILE A 65 -25.39 -42.97 7.24
CA ILE A 65 -24.89 -41.81 6.49
C ILE A 65 -25.50 -40.55 7.10
N TRP A 66 -24.66 -39.55 7.28
CA TRP A 66 -25.19 -38.19 7.43
C TRP A 66 -25.73 -37.73 6.07
N PRO A 67 -27.06 -37.67 5.88
CA PRO A 67 -27.64 -37.41 4.55
C PRO A 67 -27.17 -36.09 3.97
N GLU A 68 -26.83 -35.15 4.87
CA GLU A 68 -26.34 -33.80 4.50
C GLU A 68 -24.93 -33.86 3.87
N LEU A 69 -24.02 -34.70 4.43
CA LEU A 69 -22.63 -34.80 3.92
C LEU A 69 -22.57 -35.60 2.58
N ASP A 70 -23.34 -36.61 2.42
CA ASP A 70 -23.42 -37.36 1.15
C ASP A 70 -24.11 -36.52 0.06
N GLY A 71 -25.11 -35.72 0.46
CA GLY A 71 -25.71 -34.71 -0.39
C GLY A 71 -24.70 -33.70 -0.90
N ILE A 72 -23.87 -33.12 -0.01
CA ILE A 72 -22.81 -32.18 -0.38
C ILE A 72 -21.78 -32.82 -1.32
N ARG A 73 -21.34 -34.06 -1.03
CA ARG A 73 -20.41 -34.78 -1.88
C ARG A 73 -20.97 -35.02 -3.29
N THR A 74 -22.25 -35.33 -3.39
CA THR A 74 -22.93 -35.55 -4.67
C THR A 74 -23.03 -34.21 -5.44
N ASP A 75 -23.36 -33.10 -4.75
CA ASP A 75 -23.41 -31.77 -5.34
C ASP A 75 -22.04 -31.32 -5.86
N VAL A 76 -20.96 -31.51 -5.09
CA VAL A 76 -19.59 -31.22 -5.50
C VAL A 76 -19.19 -32.05 -6.74
N LYS A 77 -19.48 -33.35 -6.76
CA LYS A 77 -19.20 -34.20 -7.91
C LYS A 77 -19.97 -33.77 -9.17
N TYR A 78 -21.24 -33.41 -8.99
CA TYR A 78 -22.07 -32.87 -10.06
C TYR A 78 -21.53 -31.54 -10.58
N ALA A 79 -21.22 -30.59 -9.67
CA ALA A 79 -20.66 -29.29 -10.02
C ALA A 79 -19.33 -29.43 -10.78
N LEU A 80 -18.42 -30.28 -10.35
CA LEU A 80 -17.17 -30.56 -11.06
C LEU A 80 -17.41 -31.07 -12.48
N ARG A 81 -18.35 -32.02 -12.67
CA ARG A 81 -18.71 -32.49 -14.01
C ARG A 81 -19.27 -31.39 -14.91
N GLN A 82 -20.06 -30.48 -14.34
CA GLN A 82 -20.62 -29.34 -15.08
C GLN A 82 -19.56 -28.36 -15.51
N LEU A 83 -18.59 -28.07 -14.65
CA LEU A 83 -17.46 -27.22 -14.95
C LEU A 83 -16.60 -27.77 -16.09
N TRP A 84 -16.37 -29.08 -16.10
CA TRP A 84 -15.65 -29.76 -17.18
C TRP A 84 -16.39 -29.80 -18.51
N LYS A 85 -17.74 -29.90 -18.50
CA LYS A 85 -18.57 -29.88 -19.71
C LYS A 85 -18.63 -28.53 -20.42
N HIS A 86 -18.36 -27.42 -19.67
CA HIS A 86 -18.43 -26.06 -20.18
C HIS A 86 -17.15 -25.27 -19.90
N PRO A 87 -16.00 -25.64 -20.53
CA PRO A 87 -14.70 -25.12 -20.20
C PRO A 87 -14.57 -23.59 -20.44
N GLY A 88 -15.19 -23.06 -21.49
CA GLY A 88 -15.17 -21.61 -21.77
C GLY A 88 -15.81 -20.77 -20.67
N PHE A 89 -16.95 -21.22 -20.14
CA PHE A 89 -17.60 -20.56 -19.02
C PHE A 89 -16.73 -20.64 -17.75
N SER A 90 -16.25 -21.84 -17.43
CA SER A 90 -15.45 -22.07 -16.23
C SER A 90 -14.16 -21.26 -16.25
N LEU A 91 -13.47 -21.21 -17.38
CA LEU A 91 -12.25 -20.44 -17.57
C LEU A 91 -12.52 -18.94 -17.39
N THR A 92 -13.56 -18.40 -18.04
CA THR A 92 -13.91 -16.98 -17.91
C THR A 92 -14.23 -16.62 -16.47
N ALA A 93 -15.00 -17.48 -15.76
CA ALA A 93 -15.35 -17.26 -14.38
C ALA A 93 -14.13 -17.33 -13.44
N ILE A 94 -13.27 -18.33 -13.61
CA ILE A 94 -12.05 -18.47 -12.83
C ILE A 94 -11.10 -17.29 -13.08
N VAL A 95 -10.86 -16.89 -14.34
CA VAL A 95 -9.99 -15.73 -14.66
C VAL A 95 -10.54 -14.45 -14.05
N THR A 96 -11.85 -14.20 -14.15
CA THR A 96 -12.48 -13.02 -13.56
C THR A 96 -12.27 -12.95 -12.04
N LEU A 97 -12.44 -14.10 -11.35
CA LEU A 97 -12.23 -14.17 -9.91
C LEU A 97 -10.74 -14.15 -9.53
N THR A 98 -9.87 -14.77 -10.33
CA THR A 98 -8.42 -14.68 -10.17
C THR A 98 -7.96 -13.23 -10.13
N LEU A 99 -8.43 -12.41 -11.06
CA LEU A 99 -8.10 -10.98 -11.11
C LEU A 99 -8.72 -10.23 -9.93
N GLY A 100 -10.00 -10.46 -9.62
CA GLY A 100 -10.69 -9.77 -8.52
C GLY A 100 -10.13 -10.14 -7.14
N ILE A 101 -9.99 -11.42 -6.83
CA ILE A 101 -9.45 -11.90 -5.55
C ILE A 101 -7.95 -11.66 -5.47
N GLY A 102 -7.21 -11.92 -6.56
CA GLY A 102 -5.76 -11.69 -6.62
C GLY A 102 -5.37 -10.24 -6.35
N THR A 103 -6.10 -9.28 -6.91
CA THR A 103 -5.90 -7.85 -6.61
C THR A 103 -6.09 -7.57 -5.11
N ASN A 104 -7.14 -8.10 -4.50
CA ASN A 104 -7.38 -7.95 -3.06
C ASN A 104 -6.28 -8.62 -2.22
N VAL A 105 -5.81 -9.80 -2.62
CA VAL A 105 -4.71 -10.51 -1.94
C VAL A 105 -3.42 -9.68 -1.99
N VAL A 106 -3.07 -9.10 -3.15
CA VAL A 106 -1.87 -8.26 -3.28
C VAL A 106 -1.98 -7.03 -2.40
N VAL A 107 -3.09 -6.28 -2.51
CA VAL A 107 -3.29 -5.04 -1.74
C VAL A 107 -3.32 -5.34 -0.24
N PHE A 108 -4.05 -6.39 0.18
CA PHE A 108 -4.10 -6.79 1.59
C PHE A 108 -2.75 -7.28 2.10
N SER A 109 -1.94 -7.96 1.28
CA SER A 109 -0.60 -8.37 1.69
C SER A 109 0.30 -7.20 1.96
N VAL A 110 0.25 -6.15 1.12
CA VAL A 110 0.99 -4.90 1.34
C VAL A 110 0.49 -4.20 2.61
N LEU A 111 -0.83 -4.05 2.76
CA LEU A 111 -1.43 -3.46 3.96
C LEU A 111 -1.06 -4.24 5.23
N ASN A 112 -1.12 -5.58 5.16
CA ASN A 112 -0.76 -6.45 6.29
C ASN A 112 0.72 -6.33 6.65
N ALA A 113 1.62 -6.29 5.65
CA ALA A 113 3.05 -6.17 5.87
C ALA A 113 3.44 -4.81 6.46
N LEU A 114 2.79 -3.73 6.01
CA LEU A 114 3.15 -2.37 6.38
C LEU A 114 2.43 -1.83 7.62
N ILE A 115 1.22 -2.33 7.92
CA ILE A 115 0.37 -1.73 8.97
C ILE A 115 -0.08 -2.75 10.02
N VAL A 116 -0.47 -3.97 9.61
CA VAL A 116 -1.11 -4.93 10.53
C VAL A 116 -0.10 -5.80 11.24
N ARG A 117 0.97 -6.19 10.55
CA ARG A 117 1.97 -7.11 11.09
C ARG A 117 2.80 -6.42 12.17
N PRO A 118 2.82 -6.95 13.40
CA PRO A 118 3.67 -6.40 14.45
C PRO A 118 5.16 -6.64 14.14
N PHE A 119 6.03 -5.78 14.71
CA PHE A 119 7.47 -6.01 14.68
C PHE A 119 7.84 -7.36 15.29
N ASN A 120 8.96 -7.92 14.83
CA ASN A 120 9.49 -9.18 15.36
C ASN A 120 10.25 -8.95 16.68
N VAL A 121 9.55 -8.39 17.67
CA VAL A 121 10.02 -8.14 19.02
C VAL A 121 9.00 -8.63 20.06
N SER A 122 9.47 -8.90 21.27
CA SER A 122 8.61 -9.39 22.34
C SER A 122 7.54 -8.36 22.73
N ASP A 123 6.26 -8.78 22.77
CA ASP A 123 5.13 -7.93 23.14
C ASP A 123 4.98 -6.65 22.27
N ALA A 124 5.24 -6.74 20.96
CA ALA A 124 5.17 -5.62 20.02
C ALA A 124 3.85 -4.82 20.10
N GLN A 125 2.76 -5.47 20.50
CA GLN A 125 1.44 -4.83 20.64
C GLN A 125 1.40 -3.74 21.72
N ARG A 126 2.33 -3.79 22.71
CA ARG A 126 2.46 -2.83 23.81
C ARG A 126 3.43 -1.69 23.51
N LEU A 127 4.04 -1.69 22.31
CA LEU A 127 4.95 -0.63 21.88
C LEU A 127 4.19 0.54 21.27
N TYR A 128 4.59 1.75 21.64
CA TYR A 128 4.04 3.01 21.15
C TYR A 128 5.14 4.05 21.03
N ASN A 129 5.10 4.83 19.95
CA ASN A 129 5.89 6.06 19.81
C ASN A 129 5.22 7.19 20.60
N VAL A 130 6.05 8.08 21.15
CA VAL A 130 5.62 9.31 21.83
C VAL A 130 5.84 10.48 20.87
N GLU A 131 4.79 11.20 20.57
CA GLU A 131 4.77 12.36 19.66
C GLU A 131 4.10 13.57 20.29
N HIS A 132 4.27 14.74 19.69
CA HIS A 132 3.58 15.96 20.07
C HIS A 132 2.36 16.20 19.17
N LYS A 133 1.24 16.57 19.76
CA LYS A 133 0.01 16.83 19.02
C LYS A 133 -0.08 18.26 18.51
N GLU A 134 0.24 19.23 19.37
CA GLU A 134 -0.01 20.65 19.08
C GLU A 134 1.03 21.27 18.14
N HIS A 135 2.28 20.83 18.24
CA HIS A 135 3.38 21.36 17.43
C HIS A 135 3.67 20.55 16.17
N GLY A 136 2.99 19.43 15.97
CA GLY A 136 3.25 18.54 14.83
C GLY A 136 4.64 17.89 14.84
N TRP A 137 5.35 17.95 15.94
CA TRP A 137 6.67 17.31 16.08
C TRP A 137 6.53 15.81 16.35
N TYR A 138 7.24 15.02 15.59
CA TYR A 138 7.23 13.56 15.71
C TYR A 138 8.39 13.05 16.57
N SER A 139 9.34 13.92 16.91
CA SER A 139 10.60 13.63 17.62
C SER A 139 10.69 14.41 18.93
N GLN A 140 11.57 13.93 19.81
CA GLN A 140 11.82 14.45 21.15
C GLN A 140 13.27 14.94 21.25
N SER A 141 13.57 15.78 22.23
CA SER A 141 14.94 16.05 22.63
C SER A 141 15.49 14.90 23.49
N TYR A 142 16.83 14.79 23.55
CA TYR A 142 17.45 13.80 24.44
C TYR A 142 17.17 14.06 25.92
N PRO A 143 17.22 15.33 26.44
CA PRO A 143 16.82 15.62 27.82
C PRO A 143 15.35 15.27 28.10
N ASP A 144 14.42 15.51 27.16
CA ASP A 144 13.01 15.16 27.36
C ASP A 144 12.80 13.64 27.40
N TYR A 145 13.50 12.90 26.52
CA TYR A 145 13.53 11.45 26.60
C TYR A 145 13.97 10.95 27.98
N LEU A 146 15.04 11.52 28.57
CA LEU A 146 15.51 11.15 29.89
C LEU A 146 14.44 11.43 30.97
N ASP A 147 13.79 12.61 30.89
CA ASP A 147 12.70 12.95 31.80
C ASP A 147 11.48 12.03 31.65
N PHE A 148 11.09 11.68 30.43
CA PHE A 148 10.02 10.72 30.20
C PHE A 148 10.41 9.34 30.72
N ARG A 149 11.63 8.85 30.42
CA ARG A 149 12.12 7.56 30.88
C ARG A 149 12.11 7.42 32.40
N ASP A 150 12.60 8.44 33.10
CA ASP A 150 12.86 8.35 34.52
C ASP A 150 11.64 8.71 35.37
N ARG A 151 10.71 9.54 34.88
CA ARG A 151 9.55 10.05 35.64
C ARG A 151 8.23 9.33 35.35
N ASN A 152 8.13 8.54 34.23
CA ASN A 152 6.90 7.84 33.91
C ASN A 152 6.60 6.69 34.89
N ARG A 153 5.31 6.33 34.98
CA ARG A 153 4.83 5.24 35.84
C ARG A 153 4.11 4.14 35.05
N THR A 154 3.87 4.36 33.78
CA THR A 154 2.99 3.57 32.92
C THR A 154 3.72 2.69 31.92
N PHE A 155 5.02 2.88 31.73
CA PHE A 155 5.84 2.08 30.84
C PHE A 155 6.75 1.11 31.62
N ASP A 156 7.00 -0.07 31.06
CA ASP A 156 8.03 -1.03 31.51
C ASP A 156 9.43 -0.52 31.17
N GLY A 157 9.55 0.25 30.10
CA GLY A 157 10.77 0.91 29.65
C GLY A 157 10.49 1.81 28.45
N MET A 158 11.33 2.83 28.28
CA MET A 158 11.31 3.73 27.14
C MET A 158 12.71 3.78 26.53
N VAL A 159 12.76 3.85 25.20
CA VAL A 159 14.00 3.93 24.42
C VAL A 159 13.92 5.12 23.48
N ALA A 160 15.09 5.66 23.14
CA ALA A 160 15.21 6.68 22.11
C ALA A 160 16.12 6.18 20.99
N TYR A 161 15.86 6.61 19.77
CA TYR A 161 16.73 6.35 18.63
C TYR A 161 16.63 7.47 17.61
N ASP A 162 17.69 7.61 16.83
CA ASP A 162 17.73 8.47 15.65
C ASP A 162 18.31 7.69 14.48
N GLN A 163 17.90 8.02 13.28
CA GLN A 163 18.43 7.45 12.05
C GLN A 163 19.65 8.26 11.62
N MET A 164 20.71 7.57 11.27
CA MET A 164 21.93 8.23 10.82
C MET A 164 22.54 7.54 9.61
N SER A 165 23.30 8.28 8.86
CA SER A 165 24.25 7.70 7.90
C SER A 165 25.67 7.95 8.37
N ALA A 166 26.56 6.98 8.11
CA ALA A 166 27.96 7.06 8.46
C ALA A 166 28.86 6.40 7.42
N ALA A 167 30.07 6.88 7.31
CA ALA A 167 31.11 6.26 6.51
C ALA A 167 31.74 5.10 7.30
N LEU A 168 31.40 3.85 6.96
CA LEU A 168 32.07 2.67 7.53
C LEU A 168 33.22 2.22 6.64
N SER A 169 34.41 2.13 7.23
CA SER A 169 35.59 1.62 6.57
C SER A 169 35.83 0.17 6.99
N VAL A 170 35.77 -0.73 6.00
CA VAL A 170 36.04 -2.16 6.15
C VAL A 170 37.13 -2.57 5.14
N HIS A 171 38.25 -3.12 5.59
CA HIS A 171 39.35 -3.55 4.72
C HIS A 171 39.75 -2.51 3.64
N GLN A 172 39.97 -1.25 4.03
CA GLN A 172 40.32 -0.12 3.16
C GLN A 172 39.23 0.34 2.17
N THR A 173 38.03 -0.22 2.24
CA THR A 173 36.89 0.24 1.45
C THR A 173 35.96 1.00 2.37
N THR A 174 35.73 2.28 2.09
CA THR A 174 34.76 3.12 2.82
C THR A 174 33.46 3.18 2.04
N THR A 175 32.36 2.94 2.71
CA THR A 175 31.00 3.04 2.13
C THR A 175 30.10 3.85 3.04
N LYS A 176 29.15 4.61 2.47
CA LYS A 176 28.05 5.21 3.21
C LYS A 176 27.13 4.08 3.66
N ASN A 177 26.86 4.00 4.94
CA ASN A 177 26.00 3.00 5.57
C ASN A 177 24.98 3.69 6.46
N PHE A 178 23.85 3.02 6.68
CA PHE A 178 22.75 3.55 7.48
C PHE A 178 22.69 2.83 8.82
N GLY A 179 22.50 3.57 9.88
CA GLY A 179 22.46 3.03 11.23
C GLY A 179 21.51 3.76 12.14
N TYR A 180 21.43 3.29 13.38
CA TYR A 180 20.74 3.95 14.46
C TYR A 180 21.71 4.43 15.53
N LEU A 181 21.54 5.68 15.97
CA LEU A 181 21.91 6.11 17.30
C LEU A 181 20.82 5.64 18.25
N ALA A 182 21.11 4.75 19.18
CA ALA A 182 20.09 4.14 20.03
C ALA A 182 20.48 4.29 21.51
N SER A 183 19.49 4.51 22.38
CA SER A 183 19.70 4.57 23.83
C SER A 183 20.25 3.24 24.36
N GLY A 184 21.05 3.28 25.42
CA GLY A 184 21.74 2.09 25.97
C GLY A 184 20.81 0.93 26.32
N ASN A 185 19.57 1.22 26.68
CA ASN A 185 18.56 0.23 27.02
C ASN A 185 17.71 -0.25 25.82
N TYR A 186 18.06 0.13 24.58
CA TYR A 186 17.26 -0.13 23.38
C TYR A 186 16.92 -1.60 23.19
N PHE A 187 17.91 -2.48 23.21
CA PHE A 187 17.71 -3.91 22.98
C PHE A 187 17.02 -4.59 24.18
N ASP A 188 17.29 -4.11 25.41
CA ASP A 188 16.69 -4.65 26.63
C ASP A 188 15.18 -4.46 26.66
N VAL A 189 14.70 -3.25 26.36
CA VAL A 189 13.26 -2.92 26.33
C VAL A 189 12.54 -3.66 25.20
N LEU A 190 13.18 -3.80 24.04
CA LEU A 190 12.64 -4.56 22.92
C LEU A 190 12.68 -6.08 23.16
N GLY A 191 13.50 -6.55 24.12
CA GLY A 191 13.64 -7.96 24.43
C GLY A 191 14.33 -8.77 23.35
N VAL A 192 15.21 -8.13 22.58
CA VAL A 192 15.98 -8.76 21.50
C VAL A 192 17.25 -9.36 22.08
N GLN A 193 17.63 -10.56 21.63
CA GLN A 193 18.87 -11.23 22.04
C GLN A 193 19.86 -11.24 20.89
N PRO A 194 21.16 -11.06 21.16
CA PRO A 194 22.19 -11.09 20.13
C PRO A 194 22.36 -12.48 19.53
N LEU A 195 22.65 -12.55 18.24
CA LEU A 195 23.08 -13.78 17.57
C LEU A 195 24.48 -14.18 17.99
N LEU A 196 25.41 -13.21 18.06
CA LEU A 196 26.79 -13.37 18.50
C LEU A 196 27.17 -12.20 19.40
N GLY A 197 28.06 -12.44 20.38
CA GLY A 197 28.55 -11.41 21.29
C GLY A 197 27.51 -10.92 22.29
N ARG A 198 27.48 -9.61 22.52
CA ARG A 198 26.54 -8.94 23.41
C ARG A 198 25.99 -7.67 22.76
N PHE A 199 24.93 -7.14 23.32
CA PHE A 199 24.47 -5.78 23.03
C PHE A 199 25.04 -4.77 24.04
N PHE A 200 24.92 -3.48 23.73
CA PHE A 200 25.13 -2.43 24.72
C PHE A 200 23.89 -2.31 25.62
N HIS A 201 24.13 -1.88 26.87
CA HIS A 201 23.13 -1.73 27.91
C HIS A 201 23.19 -0.32 28.51
N ALA A 202 22.17 0.09 29.26
CA ALA A 202 22.13 1.39 29.93
C ALA A 202 23.38 1.65 30.80
N ASN A 203 23.97 0.60 31.39
CA ASN A 203 25.19 0.69 32.19
C ASN A 203 26.47 0.92 31.37
N ASP A 204 26.43 0.81 30.06
CA ASP A 204 27.57 1.16 29.20
C ASP A 204 27.62 2.69 28.94
N GLU A 205 26.51 3.43 29.17
CA GLU A 205 26.39 4.87 28.95
C GLU A 205 26.74 5.66 30.22
N HIS A 206 27.99 6.08 30.36
CA HIS A 206 28.48 6.88 31.48
C HIS A 206 28.83 8.33 31.09
N GLY A 207 28.23 8.86 30.06
CA GLY A 207 28.48 10.19 29.51
C GLY A 207 28.85 10.16 28.02
N THR A 208 29.14 11.32 27.46
CA THR A 208 29.46 11.48 26.06
C THR A 208 30.65 10.62 25.64
N SER A 209 30.52 9.85 24.58
CA SER A 209 31.57 8.99 23.98
C SER A 209 32.12 7.91 24.93
N SER A 210 31.40 7.54 25.97
CA SER A 210 31.85 6.56 26.97
C SER A 210 31.81 5.11 26.47
N ALA A 211 31.01 4.81 25.46
CA ALA A 211 30.79 3.45 24.97
C ALA A 211 31.03 3.36 23.45
N PRO A 212 32.32 3.37 22.98
CA PRO A 212 32.65 3.31 21.56
C PRO A 212 32.36 1.92 20.95
N TYR A 213 31.11 1.51 21.04
CA TYR A 213 30.62 0.20 20.64
C TYR A 213 29.73 0.31 19.38
N ILE A 214 29.76 -0.75 18.58
CA ILE A 214 28.87 -0.92 17.43
C ILE A 214 28.30 -2.35 17.43
N VAL A 215 27.02 -2.46 17.13
CA VAL A 215 26.32 -3.73 16.88
C VAL A 215 25.99 -3.76 15.40
N LEU A 216 26.33 -4.84 14.70
CA LEU A 216 26.06 -4.98 13.28
C LEU A 216 24.73 -5.71 13.03
N SER A 217 24.04 -5.37 11.96
CA SER A 217 22.89 -6.16 11.51
C SER A 217 23.36 -7.48 10.91
N TYR A 218 22.48 -8.48 10.91
CA TYR A 218 22.77 -9.79 10.32
C TYR A 218 23.14 -9.68 8.84
N ASP A 219 22.38 -8.89 8.07
CA ASP A 219 22.55 -8.78 6.63
C ASP A 219 23.87 -8.06 6.28
N PHE A 220 24.18 -6.99 6.99
CA PHE A 220 25.46 -6.27 6.82
C PHE A 220 26.67 -7.15 7.19
N TRP A 221 26.59 -7.87 8.32
CA TRP A 221 27.62 -8.83 8.72
C TRP A 221 27.83 -9.93 7.66
N ARG A 222 26.73 -10.49 7.11
CA ARG A 222 26.84 -11.49 6.03
C ARG A 222 27.42 -10.93 4.74
N ALA A 223 27.00 -9.74 4.34
CA ALA A 223 27.37 -9.12 3.07
C ALA A 223 28.82 -8.61 3.07
N ARG A 224 29.27 -7.99 4.18
CA ARG A 224 30.57 -7.30 4.25
C ARG A 224 31.66 -8.12 4.92
N PHE A 225 31.31 -9.00 5.84
CA PHE A 225 32.25 -9.81 6.62
C PHE A 225 32.09 -11.31 6.35
N ASN A 226 31.37 -11.71 5.31
CA ASN A 226 31.11 -13.11 4.92
C ASN A 226 30.61 -14.00 6.08
N GLY A 227 30.00 -13.37 7.11
CA GLY A 227 29.54 -14.08 8.30
C GLY A 227 30.65 -14.61 9.20
N ASP A 228 31.82 -13.96 9.24
CA ASP A 228 32.93 -14.34 10.13
C ASP A 228 32.56 -14.10 11.60
N PRO A 229 32.50 -15.14 12.46
CA PRO A 229 32.17 -14.99 13.87
C PRO A 229 33.27 -14.28 14.68
N ASN A 230 34.49 -14.22 14.18
CA ASN A 230 35.63 -13.58 14.87
C ASN A 230 35.61 -12.05 14.77
N ILE A 231 34.62 -11.46 14.09
CA ILE A 231 34.42 -10.01 13.98
C ILE A 231 34.12 -9.38 15.34
N VAL A 232 33.46 -10.12 16.26
CA VAL A 232 33.16 -9.64 17.60
C VAL A 232 34.46 -9.44 18.39
N GLY A 233 34.62 -8.23 18.94
CA GLY A 233 35.83 -7.79 19.62
C GLY A 233 36.85 -7.08 18.71
N THR A 234 36.63 -7.04 17.38
CA THR A 234 37.47 -6.27 16.47
C THR A 234 37.00 -4.82 16.35
N THR A 235 37.86 -3.95 15.83
CA THR A 235 37.55 -2.53 15.66
C THR A 235 37.24 -2.25 14.19
N VAL A 236 36.15 -1.53 13.95
CA VAL A 236 35.79 -0.94 12.66
C VAL A 236 35.85 0.58 12.75
N SER A 237 36.12 1.26 11.64
CA SER A 237 36.17 2.71 11.63
C SER A 237 34.83 3.27 11.14
N VAL A 238 34.22 4.13 11.96
CA VAL A 238 32.97 4.85 11.65
C VAL A 238 33.29 6.34 11.64
N ASN A 239 33.15 7.02 10.51
CA ASN A 239 33.55 8.43 10.34
C ASN A 239 34.99 8.68 10.83
N LYS A 240 35.91 7.80 10.47
CA LYS A 240 37.33 7.76 10.91
C LYS A 240 37.52 7.52 12.43
N GLN A 241 36.47 7.30 13.21
CA GLN A 241 36.57 6.97 14.63
C GLN A 241 36.52 5.45 14.85
N PRO A 242 37.38 4.91 15.71
CA PRO A 242 37.41 3.48 15.98
C PRO A 242 36.29 3.07 16.92
N LEU A 243 35.40 2.17 16.48
CA LEU A 243 34.36 1.56 17.31
C LEU A 243 34.57 0.04 17.37
N THR A 244 34.33 -0.55 18.55
CA THR A 244 34.47 -1.99 18.76
C THR A 244 33.17 -2.70 18.41
N VAL A 245 33.22 -3.71 17.56
CA VAL A 245 32.09 -4.59 17.28
C VAL A 245 31.85 -5.48 18.48
N ILE A 246 30.75 -5.28 19.21
CA ILE A 246 30.43 -6.05 20.42
C ILE A 246 29.42 -7.16 20.18
N GLY A 247 28.62 -7.09 19.12
CA GLY A 247 27.60 -8.09 18.84
C GLY A 247 27.01 -8.00 17.45
N ILE A 248 26.26 -9.03 17.10
CA ILE A 248 25.51 -9.16 15.84
C ILE A 248 24.05 -9.35 16.18
N ALA A 249 23.18 -8.57 15.56
CA ALA A 249 21.73 -8.70 15.69
C ALA A 249 21.20 -10.00 15.06
N PRO A 250 20.09 -10.57 15.53
CA PRO A 250 19.48 -11.75 14.94
C PRO A 250 18.91 -11.44 13.54
N LYS A 251 18.84 -12.48 12.69
CA LYS A 251 18.44 -12.36 11.26
C LYS A 251 17.10 -11.65 11.03
N ASP A 252 16.16 -11.86 11.93
CA ASP A 252 14.78 -11.35 11.75
C ASP A 252 14.55 -10.00 12.44
N PHE A 253 15.58 -9.36 12.96
CA PHE A 253 15.50 -8.05 13.60
C PHE A 253 16.12 -6.96 12.74
N HIS A 254 15.28 -6.03 12.28
CA HIS A 254 15.64 -4.94 11.37
C HIS A 254 15.37 -3.54 11.97
N GLY A 255 15.35 -3.44 13.31
CA GLY A 255 15.06 -2.17 14.00
C GLY A 255 13.56 -1.98 14.26
N THR A 256 13.18 -0.74 14.48
CA THR A 256 11.83 -0.31 14.91
C THR A 256 11.06 0.46 13.83
N GLU A 257 11.64 0.58 12.63
CA GLU A 257 10.97 1.13 11.46
C GLU A 257 10.67 0.04 10.42
N VAL A 258 9.51 0.16 9.74
CA VAL A 258 9.02 -0.88 8.81
C VAL A 258 9.84 -0.89 7.51
N PHE A 259 10.26 0.27 7.04
CA PHE A 259 10.89 0.44 5.73
C PHE A 259 12.38 0.74 5.80
N TYR A 260 12.91 1.12 6.96
CA TYR A 260 14.31 1.49 7.17
C TYR A 260 15.05 0.37 7.90
N TRP A 261 15.96 -0.30 7.21
CA TRP A 261 16.75 -1.41 7.74
C TRP A 261 18.19 -0.95 8.01
N PRO A 262 18.56 -0.76 9.29
CA PRO A 262 19.92 -0.31 9.60
C PRO A 262 20.94 -1.40 9.38
N ASP A 263 22.14 -0.98 8.95
CA ASP A 263 23.33 -1.82 8.89
C ASP A 263 23.97 -2.02 10.27
N PHE A 264 23.77 -1.02 11.17
CA PHE A 264 24.37 -1.03 12.49
C PHE A 264 23.58 -0.21 13.51
N TRP A 265 23.88 -0.43 14.79
CA TRP A 265 23.43 0.37 15.92
C TRP A 265 24.64 0.81 16.75
N THR A 266 24.64 2.03 17.26
CA THR A 266 25.64 2.56 18.20
C THR A 266 24.93 3.38 19.28
N PRO A 267 25.47 3.45 20.51
CA PRO A 267 24.86 4.27 21.58
C PRO A 267 24.68 5.74 21.16
N ILE A 268 23.59 6.37 21.59
CA ILE A 268 23.31 7.80 21.35
C ILE A 268 24.48 8.67 21.83
N THR A 269 25.09 8.31 22.97
CA THR A 269 26.22 9.03 23.56
C THR A 269 27.48 9.06 22.68
N ASN A 270 27.55 8.21 21.63
CA ASN A 270 28.63 8.23 20.64
C ASN A 270 28.41 9.26 19.51
N GLY A 271 27.24 9.88 19.43
CA GLY A 271 26.99 10.86 18.36
C GLY A 271 28.08 11.92 18.24
N PRO A 272 28.47 12.63 19.34
CA PRO A 272 29.57 13.58 19.27
C PRO A 272 30.93 12.98 18.85
N LEU A 273 31.20 11.71 19.17
CA LEU A 273 32.44 11.02 18.76
C LEU A 273 32.49 10.83 17.22
N ILE A 274 31.35 10.51 16.63
CA ILE A 274 31.26 10.23 15.19
C ILE A 274 30.82 11.43 14.36
N GLY A 275 30.84 12.65 14.95
CA GLY A 275 30.64 13.91 14.25
C GLY A 275 29.19 14.41 14.23
N TYR A 276 28.29 13.80 15.01
CA TYR A 276 27.02 14.43 15.27
C TYR A 276 27.21 15.67 16.15
N SER A 277 26.36 16.70 16.00
CA SER A 277 26.49 17.91 16.80
C SER A 277 26.57 17.62 18.30
N HIS A 278 27.54 18.22 19.00
CA HIS A 278 27.69 18.07 20.45
C HIS A 278 26.47 18.56 21.23
N HIS A 279 25.69 19.47 20.63
CA HIS A 279 24.61 20.17 21.30
C HIS A 279 23.31 19.34 21.46
N TYR A 280 23.12 18.28 20.68
CA TYR A 280 21.84 17.57 20.74
C TYR A 280 21.63 16.80 22.07
N ILE A 281 22.72 16.42 22.78
CA ILE A 281 22.62 15.68 24.04
C ILE A 281 22.12 16.60 25.18
N ASP A 282 22.52 17.87 25.16
CA ASP A 282 22.25 18.82 26.26
C ASP A 282 21.15 19.83 25.92
N ASN A 283 20.75 19.94 24.67
CA ASN A 283 19.82 20.98 24.20
C ASN A 283 18.39 20.43 24.09
N ARG A 284 17.49 20.95 24.92
CA ARG A 284 16.05 20.62 24.89
C ARG A 284 15.32 21.10 23.64
N SER A 285 15.85 22.13 22.99
CA SER A 285 15.23 22.66 21.76
C SER A 285 15.57 21.85 20.50
N THR A 286 16.44 20.83 20.61
CA THR A 286 16.81 19.98 19.48
C THR A 286 15.99 18.69 19.51
N HIS A 287 14.92 18.67 18.71
CA HIS A 287 14.00 17.53 18.62
C HIS A 287 14.35 16.65 17.41
N ASN A 288 15.21 15.64 17.61
CA ASN A 288 15.66 14.72 16.54
C ASN A 288 15.49 13.23 16.90
N LEU A 289 15.09 12.90 18.14
CA LEU A 289 14.99 11.52 18.59
C LEU A 289 13.56 11.00 18.56
N PHE A 290 13.37 9.84 17.98
CA PHE A 290 12.14 9.07 18.13
C PHE A 290 12.16 8.35 19.46
N VAL A 291 11.10 8.50 20.25
CA VAL A 291 10.95 7.85 21.56
C VAL A 291 9.90 6.76 21.49
N LEU A 292 10.29 5.56 21.82
CA LEU A 292 9.45 4.37 21.84
C LEU A 292 9.30 3.84 23.26
N GLY A 293 8.05 3.63 23.71
CA GLY A 293 7.77 3.10 25.04
C GLY A 293 7.00 1.79 25.00
N LYS A 294 7.35 0.86 25.91
CA LYS A 294 6.65 -0.40 26.12
C LYS A 294 5.71 -0.27 27.31
N LEU A 295 4.40 -0.27 27.07
CA LEU A 295 3.40 -0.14 28.14
C LEU A 295 3.49 -1.30 29.16
N LYS A 296 3.26 -1.01 30.43
CA LYS A 296 3.07 -2.05 31.47
C LYS A 296 1.84 -2.91 31.17
N LYS A 297 1.86 -4.16 31.58
CA LYS A 297 0.70 -5.06 31.43
C LYS A 297 -0.52 -4.47 32.13
N GLY A 298 -1.63 -4.37 31.41
CA GLY A 298 -2.90 -3.85 31.94
C GLY A 298 -3.05 -2.31 31.87
N VAL A 299 -2.03 -1.57 31.45
CA VAL A 299 -2.12 -0.12 31.23
C VAL A 299 -2.67 0.15 29.84
N THR A 300 -3.64 1.07 29.75
CA THR A 300 -4.20 1.51 28.47
C THR A 300 -3.37 2.66 27.88
N PRO A 301 -3.38 2.84 26.53
CA PRO A 301 -2.69 3.98 25.92
C PRO A 301 -3.18 5.34 26.46
N GLN A 302 -4.47 5.47 26.80
CA GLN A 302 -5.02 6.70 27.37
C GLN A 302 -4.41 7.02 28.73
N GLN A 303 -4.29 6.03 29.62
CA GLN A 303 -3.64 6.22 30.94
C GLN A 303 -2.18 6.62 30.80
N ALA A 304 -1.47 6.04 29.83
CA ALA A 304 -0.08 6.37 29.57
C ALA A 304 0.06 7.79 28.95
N THR A 305 -0.84 8.18 28.08
CA THR A 305 -0.91 9.56 27.55
C THR A 305 -1.14 10.59 28.65
N GLU A 306 -2.04 10.31 29.60
CA GLU A 306 -2.30 11.19 30.75
C GLU A 306 -1.08 11.31 31.67
N ASP A 307 -0.37 10.20 31.95
CA ASP A 307 0.86 10.17 32.73
C ASP A 307 1.96 11.03 32.07
N LEU A 308 2.23 10.83 30.77
CA LEU A 308 3.19 11.62 30.02
C LEU A 308 2.80 13.11 29.97
N ASN A 309 1.55 13.44 29.72
CA ASN A 309 1.07 14.81 29.71
C ASN A 309 1.18 15.49 31.09
N SER A 310 1.15 14.70 32.19
CA SER A 310 1.45 15.22 33.52
C SER A 310 2.94 15.61 33.68
N ILE A 311 3.83 14.87 32.99
CA ILE A 311 5.27 15.18 32.94
C ILE A 311 5.49 16.40 32.03
N CYS A 312 4.90 16.44 30.85
CA CYS A 312 5.00 17.56 29.91
C CYS A 312 4.62 18.90 30.58
N ARG A 313 3.50 18.95 31.31
CA ARG A 313 3.10 20.17 32.04
C ARG A 313 4.17 20.64 33.03
N ARG A 314 4.77 19.71 33.78
CA ARG A 314 5.85 20.05 34.74
C ARG A 314 7.12 20.53 34.05
N LEU A 315 7.46 19.95 32.88
CA LEU A 315 8.59 20.37 32.08
C LEU A 315 8.35 21.76 31.49
N ALA A 316 7.15 22.00 30.94
CA ALA A 316 6.78 23.33 30.46
C ALA A 316 6.82 24.42 31.55
N GLU A 317 6.51 24.09 32.82
CA GLU A 317 6.68 25.00 33.96
C GLU A 317 8.16 25.21 34.32
N GLN A 318 8.96 24.14 34.25
CA GLN A 318 10.38 24.16 34.59
C GLN A 318 11.26 24.81 33.51
N TYR A 319 10.90 24.60 32.25
CA TYR A 319 11.61 25.06 31.06
C TYR A 319 10.67 25.81 30.11
N PRO A 320 10.13 26.96 30.56
CA PRO A 320 9.04 27.64 29.86
C PRO A 320 9.39 28.15 28.45
N THR A 321 10.66 28.15 28.08
CA THR A 321 11.12 28.53 26.76
C THR A 321 11.28 27.32 25.86
N ALA A 322 11.93 26.26 26.33
CA ALA A 322 12.23 25.08 25.51
C ALA A 322 11.02 24.15 25.36
N ASP A 323 10.25 23.95 26.44
CA ASP A 323 9.18 22.95 26.52
C ASP A 323 7.79 23.62 26.52
N TYR A 324 7.66 24.83 25.99
CA TYR A 324 6.37 25.51 25.90
C TYR A 324 5.39 24.71 25.05
N GLY A 325 4.19 24.47 25.60
CA GLY A 325 3.16 23.72 24.90
C GLY A 325 3.49 22.25 24.67
N LEU A 326 4.54 21.72 25.37
CA LEU A 326 4.91 20.32 25.29
C LEU A 326 3.72 19.43 25.67
N ASP A 327 3.33 18.55 24.79
CA ASP A 327 2.28 17.56 24.99
C ASP A 327 2.75 16.18 24.51
N ALA A 328 2.02 15.14 24.83
CA ALA A 328 2.34 13.81 24.36
C ALA A 328 1.09 13.10 23.86
N ARG A 329 1.22 12.41 22.74
CA ARG A 329 0.28 11.41 22.26
C ARG A 329 1.01 10.12 21.93
N LEU A 330 0.29 9.00 21.98
CA LEU A 330 0.83 7.67 21.68
C LEU A 330 0.31 7.20 20.32
N VAL A 331 1.24 6.85 19.44
CA VAL A 331 0.96 6.31 18.11
C VAL A 331 1.64 4.95 17.92
N LYS A 332 1.18 4.18 16.95
CA LYS A 332 1.83 2.89 16.65
C LYS A 332 3.19 3.15 15.97
N PRO A 333 4.24 2.39 16.36
CA PRO A 333 5.58 2.57 15.81
C PRO A 333 5.68 2.06 14.36
N GLY A 334 6.73 2.47 13.65
CA GLY A 334 7.13 1.88 12.38
C GLY A 334 7.13 2.79 11.16
N TRP A 335 6.72 4.04 11.31
CA TRP A 335 6.57 4.97 10.19
C TRP A 335 7.14 6.36 10.51
N MET A 336 8.25 6.42 11.23
CA MET A 336 8.78 7.69 11.75
C MET A 336 7.66 8.48 12.44
N GLY A 337 6.94 7.78 13.32
CA GLY A 337 5.72 8.30 13.90
C GLY A 337 4.55 8.37 12.90
N ASP A 338 3.63 9.30 13.12
CA ASP A 338 2.48 9.55 12.23
C ASP A 338 2.83 10.44 11.03
N SER A 339 4.07 10.95 10.92
CA SER A 339 4.46 11.81 9.80
C SER A 339 4.27 11.12 8.44
N LEU A 340 4.65 9.86 8.37
CA LEU A 340 4.41 9.01 7.20
C LEU A 340 3.27 8.00 7.43
N GLY A 341 2.95 7.70 8.70
CA GLY A 341 2.01 6.66 9.06
C GLY A 341 0.57 6.94 8.64
N ASP A 342 0.05 8.12 8.94
CA ASP A 342 -1.33 8.49 8.59
C ASP A 342 -1.57 8.56 7.08
N PRO A 343 -0.74 9.24 6.26
CA PRO A 343 -0.91 9.26 4.81
C PRO A 343 -0.84 7.87 4.17
N VAL A 344 0.07 7.01 4.65
CA VAL A 344 0.21 5.64 4.12
C VAL A 344 -0.98 4.77 4.52
N ARG A 345 -1.48 4.88 5.75
CA ARG A 345 -2.69 4.16 6.21
C ARG A 345 -3.92 4.57 5.39
N ASP A 346 -4.13 5.85 5.20
CA ASP A 346 -5.27 6.37 4.44
C ASP A 346 -5.21 5.96 2.97
N PHE A 347 -4.02 6.04 2.37
CA PHE A 347 -3.79 5.58 1.01
C PHE A 347 -4.07 4.08 0.86
N LEU A 348 -3.49 3.23 1.70
CA LEU A 348 -3.69 1.79 1.63
C LEU A 348 -5.14 1.38 1.93
N ALA A 349 -5.81 2.07 2.84
CA ALA A 349 -7.25 1.86 3.11
C ALA A 349 -8.09 2.24 1.89
N GLY A 350 -7.79 3.36 1.23
CA GLY A 350 -8.44 3.78 -0.02
C GLY A 350 -8.24 2.77 -1.15
N VAL A 351 -6.99 2.33 -1.36
CA VAL A 351 -6.64 1.31 -2.38
C VAL A 351 -7.32 -0.03 -2.07
N MET A 352 -7.40 -0.43 -0.78
CA MET A 352 -8.11 -1.63 -0.36
C MET A 352 -9.61 -1.55 -0.63
N ALA A 353 -10.24 -0.40 -0.35
CA ALA A 353 -11.65 -0.17 -0.67
C ALA A 353 -11.90 -0.28 -2.20
N LEU A 354 -11.03 0.31 -3.03
CA LEU A 354 -11.12 0.20 -4.48
C LEU A 354 -10.91 -1.24 -4.98
N ALA A 355 -9.95 -1.97 -4.42
CA ALA A 355 -9.74 -3.39 -4.73
C ALA A 355 -10.98 -4.24 -4.40
N PHE A 356 -11.65 -3.94 -3.29
CA PHE A 356 -12.91 -4.58 -2.93
C PHE A 356 -14.03 -4.24 -3.92
N LEU A 357 -14.09 -3.00 -4.44
CA LEU A 357 -15.04 -2.62 -5.48
C LEU A 357 -14.78 -3.36 -6.80
N VAL A 358 -13.51 -3.62 -7.17
CA VAL A 358 -13.15 -4.49 -8.31
C VAL A 358 -13.74 -5.89 -8.12
N LEU A 359 -13.60 -6.47 -6.91
CA LEU A 359 -14.17 -7.78 -6.59
C LEU A 359 -15.70 -7.78 -6.66
N LEU A 360 -16.36 -6.73 -6.15
CA LEU A 360 -17.82 -6.59 -6.25
C LEU A 360 -18.29 -6.49 -7.71
N ALA A 361 -17.54 -5.74 -8.56
CA ALA A 361 -17.82 -5.66 -9.99
C ALA A 361 -17.65 -7.03 -10.67
N ALA A 362 -16.61 -7.79 -10.30
CA ALA A 362 -16.39 -9.15 -10.76
C ALA A 362 -17.53 -10.10 -10.33
N CYS A 363 -17.99 -10.00 -9.08
CA CYS A 363 -19.13 -10.77 -8.57
C CYS A 363 -20.44 -10.41 -9.30
N ALA A 364 -20.68 -9.12 -9.58
CA ALA A 364 -21.86 -8.69 -10.35
C ALA A 364 -21.82 -9.23 -11.78
N ASN A 365 -20.65 -9.22 -12.43
CA ASN A 365 -20.46 -9.81 -13.75
C ASN A 365 -20.75 -11.33 -13.75
N LEU A 366 -20.15 -12.05 -12.82
CA LEU A 366 -20.40 -13.49 -12.67
C LEU A 366 -21.85 -13.80 -12.32
N GLY A 367 -22.46 -13.02 -11.43
CA GLY A 367 -23.88 -13.14 -11.09
C GLY A 367 -24.79 -13.02 -12.31
N SER A 368 -24.46 -12.10 -13.23
CA SER A 368 -25.17 -11.92 -14.50
C SER A 368 -24.99 -13.14 -15.43
N ILE A 369 -23.77 -13.69 -15.52
CA ILE A 369 -23.47 -14.87 -16.35
C ILE A 369 -24.12 -16.14 -15.76
N PHE A 370 -24.05 -16.34 -14.45
CA PHE A 370 -24.71 -17.47 -13.76
C PHE A 370 -26.23 -17.39 -13.88
N ALA A 371 -26.82 -16.20 -13.77
CA ALA A 371 -28.25 -16.00 -13.94
C ALA A 371 -28.71 -16.33 -15.39
N ALA A 372 -27.93 -15.97 -16.40
CA ALA A 372 -28.19 -16.36 -17.79
C ALA A 372 -28.19 -17.88 -17.94
N ARG A 373 -27.16 -18.55 -17.41
CA ARG A 373 -27.04 -20.02 -17.49
C ARG A 373 -28.14 -20.76 -16.73
N ALA A 374 -28.55 -20.23 -15.55
CA ALA A 374 -29.67 -20.80 -14.80
C ALA A 374 -30.99 -20.71 -15.58
N SER A 375 -31.18 -19.65 -16.36
CA SER A 375 -32.35 -19.50 -17.23
C SER A 375 -32.35 -20.51 -18.38
N ASP A 376 -31.19 -20.81 -18.95
CA ASP A 376 -31.06 -21.82 -20.02
C ASP A 376 -31.31 -23.25 -19.50
N ARG A 377 -31.02 -23.50 -18.21
CA ARG A 377 -31.30 -24.77 -17.53
C ARG A 377 -32.70 -24.81 -16.89
N GLY A 378 -33.52 -23.83 -17.11
CA GLY A 378 -34.87 -23.72 -16.47
C GLY A 378 -35.73 -24.97 -16.69
N ARG A 379 -35.70 -25.56 -17.88
CA ARG A 379 -36.43 -26.81 -18.20
C ARG A 379 -35.92 -28.02 -17.41
N GLU A 380 -34.61 -28.19 -17.29
CA GLU A 380 -33.99 -29.26 -16.48
C GLU A 380 -34.39 -29.14 -15.01
N LEU A 381 -34.29 -27.91 -14.46
CA LEU A 381 -34.63 -27.63 -13.07
C LEU A 381 -36.13 -27.80 -12.78
N SER A 382 -36.98 -27.44 -13.73
CA SER A 382 -38.43 -27.68 -13.62
C SER A 382 -38.78 -29.17 -13.63
N ILE A 383 -38.11 -29.98 -14.43
CA ILE A 383 -38.28 -31.46 -14.43
C ILE A 383 -37.86 -32.02 -13.08
N ARG A 384 -36.74 -31.59 -12.50
CA ARG A 384 -36.29 -32.07 -11.18
C ARG A 384 -37.28 -31.72 -10.08
N LEU A 385 -37.88 -30.50 -10.10
CA LEU A 385 -38.94 -30.11 -9.17
C LEU A 385 -40.18 -30.99 -9.36
N ALA A 386 -40.56 -31.29 -10.60
CA ALA A 386 -41.74 -32.13 -10.89
C ALA A 386 -41.55 -33.58 -10.42
N ILE A 387 -40.31 -34.12 -10.41
CA ILE A 387 -39.96 -35.43 -9.92
C ILE A 387 -39.83 -35.49 -8.37
N GLY A 388 -40.00 -34.34 -7.68
CA GLY A 388 -40.04 -34.27 -6.21
C GLY A 388 -38.76 -33.74 -5.54
N SER A 389 -37.76 -33.26 -6.28
CA SER A 389 -36.61 -32.57 -5.67
C SER A 389 -36.99 -31.34 -4.89
N SER A 390 -36.52 -31.23 -3.64
CA SER A 390 -36.76 -29.98 -2.85
C SER A 390 -36.05 -28.80 -3.44
N ARG A 391 -36.67 -27.62 -3.30
CA ARG A 391 -36.02 -26.31 -3.73
C ARG A 391 -34.69 -26.07 -3.07
N TRP A 392 -34.48 -26.58 -1.84
CA TRP A 392 -33.22 -26.51 -1.10
C TRP A 392 -32.07 -27.32 -1.75
N VAL A 393 -32.36 -28.53 -2.25
CA VAL A 393 -31.38 -29.38 -2.94
C VAL A 393 -30.90 -28.70 -4.23
N ILE A 394 -31.81 -28.09 -4.99
CA ILE A 394 -31.44 -27.34 -6.21
C ILE A 394 -30.59 -26.11 -5.86
N LEU A 395 -31.00 -25.37 -4.84
CA LEU A 395 -30.28 -24.20 -4.34
C LEU A 395 -28.84 -24.59 -3.93
N ARG A 396 -28.69 -25.62 -3.11
CA ARG A 396 -27.40 -26.15 -2.64
C ARG A 396 -26.49 -26.55 -3.80
N GLY A 397 -27.04 -27.19 -4.82
CA GLY A 397 -26.28 -27.59 -6.02
C GLY A 397 -25.74 -26.39 -6.82
N VAL A 398 -26.54 -25.33 -6.99
CA VAL A 398 -26.12 -24.06 -7.64
C VAL A 398 -25.06 -23.33 -6.81
N LEU A 399 -25.24 -23.28 -5.48
CA LEU A 399 -24.26 -22.68 -4.58
C LEU A 399 -22.95 -23.49 -4.57
N ALA A 400 -23.00 -24.81 -4.61
CA ALA A 400 -21.81 -25.65 -4.70
C ALA A 400 -21.00 -25.38 -5.99
N GLU A 401 -21.66 -25.21 -7.14
CA GLU A 401 -21.02 -24.82 -8.41
C GLU A 401 -20.33 -23.44 -8.27
N ALA A 402 -21.04 -22.47 -7.70
CA ALA A 402 -20.52 -21.13 -7.49
C ALA A 402 -19.31 -21.10 -6.54
N VAL A 403 -19.42 -21.79 -5.39
CA VAL A 403 -18.33 -21.85 -4.40
C VAL A 403 -17.11 -22.56 -4.94
N LEU A 404 -17.27 -23.67 -5.71
CA LEU A 404 -16.13 -24.36 -6.33
C LEU A 404 -15.40 -23.50 -7.33
N VAL A 405 -16.12 -22.76 -8.18
CA VAL A 405 -15.52 -21.79 -9.12
C VAL A 405 -14.78 -20.70 -8.35
N SER A 406 -15.37 -20.21 -7.28
CA SER A 406 -14.78 -19.15 -6.47
C SER A 406 -13.54 -19.61 -5.70
N LEU A 407 -13.54 -20.82 -5.17
CA LEU A 407 -12.36 -21.41 -4.54
C LEU A 407 -11.23 -21.66 -5.55
N ALA A 408 -11.57 -22.13 -6.76
CA ALA A 408 -10.58 -22.29 -7.83
C ALA A 408 -9.99 -20.94 -8.27
N GLY A 409 -10.85 -19.91 -8.44
CA GLY A 409 -10.43 -18.56 -8.74
C GLY A 409 -9.61 -17.92 -7.61
N GLY A 410 -10.00 -18.18 -6.35
CA GLY A 410 -9.27 -17.71 -5.17
C GLY A 410 -7.89 -18.34 -5.03
N LEU A 411 -7.78 -19.65 -5.25
CA LEU A 411 -6.49 -20.36 -5.27
C LEU A 411 -5.58 -19.81 -6.38
N ALA A 412 -6.10 -19.69 -7.60
CA ALA A 412 -5.36 -19.13 -8.72
C ALA A 412 -4.97 -17.65 -8.46
N GLY A 413 -5.88 -16.85 -7.85
CA GLY A 413 -5.63 -15.47 -7.48
C GLY A 413 -4.56 -15.33 -6.39
N THR A 414 -4.57 -16.21 -5.40
CA THR A 414 -3.54 -16.26 -4.35
C THR A 414 -2.17 -16.63 -4.92
N LEU A 415 -2.11 -17.62 -5.80
CA LEU A 415 -0.87 -18.03 -6.48
C LEU A 415 -0.33 -16.90 -7.36
N PHE A 416 -1.17 -16.29 -8.17
CA PHE A 416 -0.81 -15.16 -9.02
C PHE A 416 -0.34 -13.96 -8.18
N GLY A 417 -1.08 -13.62 -7.10
CA GLY A 417 -0.71 -12.59 -6.16
C GLY A 417 0.65 -12.86 -5.49
N SER A 418 0.91 -14.11 -5.08
CA SER A 418 2.21 -14.48 -4.48
C SER A 418 3.38 -14.30 -5.43
N ILE A 419 3.21 -14.58 -6.73
CA ILE A 419 4.23 -14.34 -7.76
C ILE A 419 4.50 -12.83 -7.91
N LEU A 420 3.45 -12.03 -7.99
CA LEU A 420 3.58 -10.56 -8.07
C LEU A 420 4.28 -9.98 -6.84
N LEU A 421 3.93 -10.47 -5.64
CA LEU A 421 4.53 -10.02 -4.38
C LEU A 421 6.01 -10.39 -4.28
N GLN A 422 6.42 -11.57 -4.78
CA GLN A 422 7.84 -11.93 -4.88
C GLN A 422 8.60 -10.99 -5.83
N GLY A 423 7.98 -10.58 -6.92
CA GLY A 423 8.54 -9.56 -7.81
C GLY A 423 8.68 -8.20 -7.12
N LEU A 424 7.64 -7.79 -6.40
CA LEU A 424 7.65 -6.53 -5.64
C LEU A 424 8.69 -6.52 -4.52
N SER A 425 8.85 -7.63 -3.78
CA SER A 425 9.84 -7.74 -2.71
C SER A 425 11.30 -7.71 -3.19
N ARG A 426 11.53 -8.02 -4.48
CA ARG A 426 12.86 -7.93 -5.10
C ARG A 426 13.13 -6.58 -5.74
N TRP A 427 12.10 -5.77 -5.90
CA TRP A 427 12.22 -4.46 -6.51
C TRP A 427 12.71 -3.47 -5.46
N GLN A 428 13.86 -2.86 -5.73
CA GLN A 428 14.44 -1.79 -4.93
C GLN A 428 14.36 -0.50 -5.74
N PRO A 429 13.39 0.36 -5.48
CA PRO A 429 13.21 1.60 -6.23
C PRO A 429 14.32 2.63 -5.98
N PHE A 430 15.01 2.52 -4.83
CA PHE A 430 16.06 3.45 -4.42
C PHE A 430 17.33 2.68 -4.11
N VAL A 431 18.40 2.96 -4.84
CA VAL A 431 19.69 2.24 -4.67
C VAL A 431 20.43 2.73 -3.42
N GLU A 432 20.24 3.98 -3.05
CA GLU A 432 21.02 4.65 -1.99
C GLU A 432 20.28 4.81 -0.67
N PHE A 433 19.00 4.52 -0.63
CA PHE A 433 18.21 4.54 0.60
C PHE A 433 17.90 3.10 1.03
N PRO A 434 18.05 2.73 2.31
CA PRO A 434 17.82 1.36 2.79
C PRO A 434 16.32 1.02 2.88
N PHE A 435 15.61 1.28 1.77
CA PHE A 435 14.19 1.03 1.67
C PHE A 435 13.94 -0.43 1.33
N HIS A 436 13.55 -1.21 2.32
CA HIS A 436 13.25 -2.61 2.16
C HIS A 436 11.82 -2.90 2.61
N VAL A 437 11.00 -3.38 1.71
CA VAL A 437 9.64 -3.84 2.05
C VAL A 437 9.51 -5.31 1.66
N VAL A 438 9.59 -6.18 2.65
CA VAL A 438 9.40 -7.61 2.44
C VAL A 438 7.92 -7.95 2.62
N VAL A 439 7.24 -8.16 1.50
CA VAL A 439 5.84 -8.56 1.47
C VAL A 439 5.74 -10.07 1.24
N VAL A 440 5.67 -10.83 2.33
CA VAL A 440 5.46 -12.29 2.27
C VAL A 440 4.06 -12.60 2.76
N PRO A 441 3.24 -13.33 1.97
CA PRO A 441 1.93 -13.77 2.42
C PRO A 441 2.02 -14.64 3.67
N ASP A 442 1.26 -14.31 4.68
CA ASP A 442 1.17 -15.01 5.97
C ASP A 442 -0.21 -15.66 6.16
N ALA A 443 -0.45 -16.24 7.33
CA ALA A 443 -1.71 -16.89 7.66
C ALA A 443 -2.93 -15.95 7.54
N ASN A 444 -2.76 -14.66 7.85
CA ASN A 444 -3.84 -13.67 7.73
C ASN A 444 -4.23 -13.46 6.26
N VAL A 445 -3.24 -13.38 5.37
CA VAL A 445 -3.47 -13.23 3.92
C VAL A 445 -4.21 -14.44 3.36
N TYR A 446 -3.81 -15.65 3.74
CA TYR A 446 -4.50 -16.88 3.28
C TYR A 446 -5.93 -16.97 3.84
N LEU A 447 -6.14 -16.56 5.09
CA LEU A 447 -7.48 -16.51 5.69
C LEU A 447 -8.38 -15.49 4.95
N VAL A 448 -7.88 -14.30 4.67
CA VAL A 448 -8.64 -13.29 3.92
C VAL A 448 -8.94 -13.77 2.50
N ALA A 449 -7.98 -14.38 1.81
CA ALA A 449 -8.19 -14.97 0.49
C ALA A 449 -9.30 -16.04 0.50
N LEU A 450 -9.31 -16.91 1.51
CA LEU A 450 -10.35 -17.92 1.71
C LEU A 450 -11.72 -17.30 1.97
N LEU A 451 -11.79 -16.29 2.87
CA LEU A 451 -13.04 -15.58 3.18
C LEU A 451 -13.59 -14.84 1.97
N LEU A 452 -12.73 -14.16 1.19
CA LEU A 452 -13.13 -13.49 -0.05
C LEU A 452 -13.63 -14.50 -1.09
N SER A 453 -12.99 -15.66 -1.20
CA SER A 453 -13.41 -16.74 -2.11
C SER A 453 -14.79 -17.28 -1.73
N LEU A 454 -15.00 -17.64 -0.47
CA LEU A 454 -16.28 -18.15 0.02
C LEU A 454 -17.37 -17.07 -0.09
N GLY A 455 -17.09 -15.85 0.35
CA GLY A 455 -18.01 -14.71 0.28
C GLY A 455 -18.45 -14.40 -1.16
N SER A 456 -17.49 -14.38 -2.10
CA SER A 456 -17.78 -14.18 -3.52
C SER A 456 -18.67 -15.29 -4.06
N GLY A 457 -18.35 -16.57 -3.80
CA GLY A 457 -19.12 -17.72 -4.25
C GLY A 457 -20.56 -17.69 -3.76
N ILE A 458 -20.77 -17.32 -2.49
CA ILE A 458 -22.10 -17.13 -1.92
C ILE A 458 -22.83 -15.96 -2.59
N LEU A 459 -22.16 -14.83 -2.75
CA LEU A 459 -22.73 -13.59 -3.23
C LEU A 459 -23.26 -13.71 -4.67
N PHE A 460 -22.43 -14.19 -5.60
CA PHE A 460 -22.92 -14.36 -6.98
C PHE A 460 -23.74 -15.63 -7.19
N GLY A 461 -23.62 -16.68 -6.34
CA GLY A 461 -24.43 -17.90 -6.38
C GLY A 461 -25.84 -17.69 -5.84
N MET A 462 -26.06 -16.78 -4.87
CA MET A 462 -27.39 -16.50 -4.31
C MET A 462 -28.35 -15.86 -5.32
N LEU A 463 -27.86 -15.10 -6.28
CA LEU A 463 -28.68 -14.35 -7.22
C LEU A 463 -29.50 -15.27 -8.17
N PRO A 464 -28.87 -16.23 -8.88
CA PRO A 464 -29.62 -17.23 -9.67
C PRO A 464 -30.52 -18.10 -8.79
N ALA A 465 -30.09 -18.42 -7.60
CA ALA A 465 -30.85 -19.20 -6.64
C ALA A 465 -32.19 -18.55 -6.27
N ARG A 466 -32.21 -17.22 -6.03
CA ARG A 466 -33.45 -16.45 -5.80
C ARG A 466 -34.39 -16.42 -7.03
N GLN A 467 -33.82 -16.42 -8.25
CA GLN A 467 -34.61 -16.48 -9.48
C GLN A 467 -35.37 -17.82 -9.62
N ILE A 468 -34.67 -18.92 -9.32
CA ILE A 468 -35.25 -20.29 -9.36
C ILE A 468 -36.38 -20.42 -8.34
N GLN A 469 -36.27 -19.84 -7.13
CA GLN A 469 -37.29 -19.90 -6.11
C GLN A 469 -38.59 -19.16 -6.50
N ARG A 470 -38.50 -18.12 -7.34
CA ARG A 470 -39.62 -17.30 -7.79
C ARG A 470 -40.29 -17.78 -9.08
N SER A 471 -39.66 -18.72 -9.81
CA SER A 471 -40.23 -19.29 -11.03
C SER A 471 -41.29 -20.36 -10.70
N ASP A 472 -42.48 -20.22 -11.32
CA ASP A 472 -43.55 -21.19 -11.21
C ASP A 472 -43.31 -22.34 -12.20
N ALA A 473 -43.05 -23.56 -11.68
CA ALA A 473 -42.72 -24.74 -12.51
C ALA A 473 -43.84 -25.07 -13.56
N ALA A 474 -45.08 -24.73 -13.24
CA ALA A 474 -46.22 -24.95 -14.13
C ALA A 474 -46.22 -23.99 -15.35
N GLN A 475 -45.75 -22.77 -15.19
CA GLN A 475 -45.66 -21.81 -16.31
C GLN A 475 -44.48 -22.10 -17.24
N VAL A 476 -43.36 -22.58 -16.68
CA VAL A 476 -42.17 -22.96 -17.46
C VAL A 476 -42.44 -24.21 -18.33
N MET A 477 -43.22 -25.15 -17.83
CA MET A 477 -43.61 -26.36 -18.61
C MET A 477 -44.62 -26.13 -19.71
N LYS A 478 -45.50 -25.09 -19.59
CA LYS A 478 -46.50 -24.73 -20.60
C LYS A 478 -45.94 -23.99 -21.81
N GLY A 479 -44.61 -23.74 -21.88
CA GLY A 479 -43.98 -23.09 -23.00
C GLY A 479 -44.27 -21.58 -23.12
N ASN A 480 -45.11 -21.05 -22.22
CA ASN A 480 -45.51 -19.61 -22.18
C ASN A 480 -44.43 -18.71 -21.53
N VAL A 481 -43.16 -18.95 -21.84
CA VAL A 481 -42.07 -18.07 -21.49
C VAL A 481 -42.00 -16.94 -22.52
N GLY A 482 -43.00 -16.12 -22.59
CA GLY A 482 -43.01 -15.06 -23.61
C GLY A 482 -44.27 -14.20 -23.68
N SER A 483 -44.90 -13.90 -22.56
CA SER A 483 -45.84 -12.76 -22.61
C SER A 483 -45.03 -11.46 -22.71
N GLU A 484 -45.28 -10.64 -23.72
CA GLU A 484 -44.64 -9.33 -24.00
C GLU A 484 -44.59 -8.37 -22.81
N ALA A 485 -45.40 -8.58 -21.78
CA ALA A 485 -45.41 -7.81 -20.55
C ALA A 485 -44.18 -7.97 -19.63
N THR A 486 -43.42 -9.10 -19.75
CA THR A 486 -42.24 -9.35 -18.91
C THR A 486 -40.98 -8.65 -19.43
N PHE A 487 -40.92 -8.27 -20.71
CA PHE A 487 -39.80 -7.57 -21.33
C PHE A 487 -39.70 -6.08 -21.00
N ARG A 488 -40.75 -5.47 -20.47
CA ARG A 488 -40.75 -4.04 -20.12
C ARG A 488 -40.29 -3.71 -18.70
N ARG A 489 -40.14 -4.68 -17.81
CA ARG A 489 -39.66 -4.46 -16.43
C ARG A 489 -38.16 -4.59 -16.29
N PHE A 490 -37.56 -3.70 -15.51
CA PHE A 490 -36.17 -3.73 -15.07
C PHE A 490 -35.93 -5.05 -14.32
N GLY A 491 -35.16 -5.96 -14.93
CA GLY A 491 -34.85 -7.25 -14.33
C GLY A 491 -33.66 -7.17 -13.37
N LEU A 492 -33.53 -8.17 -12.48
CA LEU A 492 -32.38 -8.29 -11.56
C LEU A 492 -31.05 -8.21 -12.30
N ARG A 493 -30.97 -8.81 -13.49
CA ARG A 493 -29.79 -8.81 -14.35
C ARG A 493 -29.42 -7.41 -14.86
N ASP A 494 -30.44 -6.61 -15.25
CA ASP A 494 -30.21 -5.23 -15.68
C ASP A 494 -29.68 -4.37 -14.51
N GLY A 495 -30.22 -4.58 -13.31
CA GLY A 495 -29.73 -3.94 -12.09
C GLY A 495 -28.28 -4.28 -11.77
N LEU A 496 -27.91 -5.57 -11.89
CA LEU A 496 -26.51 -6.02 -11.69
C LEU A 496 -25.57 -5.41 -12.70
N LEU A 497 -25.96 -5.38 -13.99
CA LEU A 497 -25.15 -4.76 -15.02
C LEU A 497 -24.99 -3.25 -14.78
N CYS A 498 -26.06 -2.56 -14.39
CA CYS A 498 -26.01 -1.14 -14.09
C CYS A 498 -25.08 -0.86 -12.89
N ILE A 499 -25.15 -1.64 -11.81
CA ILE A 499 -24.24 -1.57 -10.65
C ILE A 499 -22.80 -1.83 -11.08
N GLN A 500 -22.57 -2.90 -11.85
CA GLN A 500 -21.24 -3.23 -12.37
C GLN A 500 -20.65 -2.08 -13.18
N ILE A 501 -21.42 -1.51 -14.12
CA ILE A 501 -20.99 -0.37 -14.96
C ILE A 501 -20.72 0.85 -14.07
N ALA A 502 -21.54 1.11 -13.05
CA ALA A 502 -21.33 2.21 -12.13
C ALA A 502 -20.02 2.05 -11.34
N LEU A 503 -19.74 0.85 -10.82
CA LEU A 503 -18.50 0.54 -10.13
C LEU A 503 -17.28 0.67 -11.08
N CYS A 504 -17.38 0.15 -12.29
CA CYS A 504 -16.31 0.27 -13.30
C CYS A 504 -16.05 1.74 -13.68
N THR A 505 -17.12 2.54 -13.82
CA THR A 505 -16.99 3.98 -14.14
C THR A 505 -16.34 4.74 -12.97
N LEU A 506 -16.70 4.42 -11.71
CA LEU A 506 -16.08 4.98 -10.53
C LEU A 506 -14.58 4.67 -10.51
N LEU A 507 -14.19 3.40 -10.69
CA LEU A 507 -12.80 2.96 -10.69
C LEU A 507 -12.00 3.62 -11.82
N LEU A 508 -12.59 3.74 -13.00
CA LEU A 508 -11.98 4.42 -14.14
C LEU A 508 -11.78 5.91 -13.87
N THR A 509 -12.78 6.56 -13.24
CA THR A 509 -12.66 7.97 -12.84
C THR A 509 -11.53 8.14 -11.83
N ALA A 510 -11.42 7.29 -10.82
CA ALA A 510 -10.32 7.31 -9.85
C ALA A 510 -8.95 7.13 -10.52
N SER A 511 -8.86 6.21 -11.48
CA SER A 511 -7.64 5.99 -12.28
C SER A 511 -7.24 7.24 -13.08
N LEU A 512 -8.20 7.86 -13.79
CA LEU A 512 -7.92 9.07 -14.57
C LEU A 512 -7.58 10.29 -13.71
N VAL A 513 -8.18 10.40 -12.52
CA VAL A 513 -7.79 11.42 -11.51
C VAL A 513 -6.32 11.24 -11.13
N ALA A 514 -5.88 10.01 -10.84
CA ALA A 514 -4.48 9.74 -10.47
C ALA A 514 -3.51 10.04 -11.62
N VAL A 515 -3.83 9.63 -12.83
CA VAL A 515 -3.02 9.95 -14.02
C VAL A 515 -2.91 11.46 -14.23
N ARG A 516 -4.02 12.17 -14.08
CA ARG A 516 -4.05 13.64 -14.23
C ARG A 516 -3.28 14.35 -13.12
N GLY A 517 -3.42 13.87 -11.88
CA GLY A 517 -2.65 14.38 -10.75
C GLY A 517 -1.15 14.19 -10.96
N LEU A 518 -0.72 13.00 -11.40
CA LEU A 518 0.69 12.75 -11.72
C LEU A 518 1.19 13.68 -12.83
N GLN A 519 0.40 13.86 -13.92
CA GLN A 519 0.76 14.78 -14.99
C GLN A 519 0.95 16.22 -14.48
N ARG A 520 0.07 16.69 -13.61
CA ARG A 520 0.19 18.02 -13.00
C ARG A 520 1.41 18.10 -12.06
N SER A 521 1.64 17.09 -11.24
CA SER A 521 2.82 17.02 -10.36
C SER A 521 4.13 17.11 -11.14
N LEU A 522 4.22 16.41 -12.29
CA LEU A 522 5.40 16.44 -13.15
C LEU A 522 5.65 17.80 -13.82
N HIS A 523 4.63 18.66 -13.91
CA HIS A 523 4.70 19.97 -14.54
C HIS A 523 4.47 21.12 -13.54
N ALA A 524 4.42 20.81 -12.24
CA ALA A 524 4.26 21.82 -11.21
C ALA A 524 5.48 22.75 -11.17
N PRO A 525 5.29 24.08 -10.97
CA PRO A 525 6.41 24.98 -10.76
C PRO A 525 7.10 24.61 -9.45
N LEU A 526 8.36 24.22 -9.54
CA LEU A 526 9.16 23.78 -8.39
C LEU A 526 9.81 24.96 -7.65
N GLY A 527 9.91 26.16 -8.28
CA GLY A 527 10.68 27.31 -7.78
C GLY A 527 12.19 27.16 -8.03
N PHE A 528 12.59 26.11 -8.75
CA PHE A 528 13.95 25.85 -9.21
C PHE A 528 13.91 25.02 -10.50
N GLN A 529 15.04 24.96 -11.21
CA GLN A 529 15.14 24.28 -12.52
C GLN A 529 16.07 23.08 -12.42
N PRO A 530 15.53 21.85 -12.25
CA PRO A 530 16.36 20.66 -12.05
C PRO A 530 17.04 20.15 -13.33
N GLN A 531 16.55 20.52 -14.52
CA GLN A 531 17.09 20.05 -15.80
C GLN A 531 18.51 20.58 -16.03
N GLY A 532 19.42 19.69 -16.44
CA GLY A 532 20.82 20.03 -16.68
C GLY A 532 21.60 20.34 -15.41
N VAL A 533 21.13 19.86 -14.25
CA VAL A 533 21.80 20.04 -12.95
C VAL A 533 22.20 18.69 -12.36
N MET A 534 23.43 18.61 -11.90
CA MET A 534 24.00 17.51 -11.11
C MET A 534 24.10 17.95 -9.65
N LEU A 535 23.71 17.07 -8.75
CA LEU A 535 23.92 17.21 -7.30
C LEU A 535 25.11 16.36 -6.89
N ALA A 536 26.07 16.96 -6.19
CA ALA A 536 27.17 16.24 -5.57
C ALA A 536 27.10 16.44 -4.06
N GLY A 537 26.50 15.46 -3.36
CA GLY A 537 26.33 15.47 -1.91
C GLY A 537 27.53 14.85 -1.21
N THR A 538 27.94 15.45 -0.09
CA THR A 538 28.95 14.89 0.81
C THR A 538 28.70 15.35 2.24
N ASP A 539 29.14 14.54 3.19
CA ASP A 539 29.19 14.90 4.60
C ASP A 539 30.65 15.10 5.00
N LEU A 540 30.99 16.32 5.38
CA LEU A 540 32.36 16.69 5.71
C LEU A 540 32.84 16.06 7.03
N THR A 541 31.92 15.77 7.97
CA THR A 541 32.30 15.06 9.20
C THR A 541 32.63 13.59 8.95
N MET A 542 31.94 12.94 8.02
CA MET A 542 32.29 11.59 7.59
C MET A 542 33.69 11.54 6.96
N ALA A 543 34.10 12.62 6.31
CA ALA A 543 35.47 12.80 5.81
C ALA A 543 36.48 13.20 6.89
N GLY A 544 36.00 13.44 8.14
CA GLY A 544 36.83 13.78 9.31
C GLY A 544 37.22 15.24 9.42
N TYR A 545 36.54 16.13 8.71
CA TYR A 545 36.73 17.57 8.89
C TYR A 545 36.00 18.05 10.16
N LYS A 546 36.55 19.12 10.76
CA LYS A 546 35.93 19.81 11.87
C LYS A 546 35.15 21.03 11.36
N GLU A 547 34.27 21.57 12.17
CA GLU A 547 33.38 22.67 11.82
C GLU A 547 34.11 23.90 11.28
N ASP A 548 35.25 24.27 11.88
CA ASP A 548 36.11 25.37 11.44
C ASP A 548 36.75 25.16 10.05
N GLN A 549 36.77 23.93 9.57
CA GLN A 549 37.33 23.54 8.27
C GLN A 549 36.26 23.44 7.17
N PHE A 550 34.96 23.45 7.50
CA PHE A 550 33.91 23.25 6.51
C PHE A 550 33.93 24.31 5.43
N LEU A 551 33.82 25.57 5.79
CA LEU A 551 33.75 26.67 4.83
C LEU A 551 34.95 26.75 3.87
N PRO A 552 36.20 26.61 4.32
CA PRO A 552 37.36 26.55 3.40
C PRO A 552 37.27 25.38 2.40
N VAL A 553 36.83 24.19 2.85
CA VAL A 553 36.70 23.03 1.98
C VAL A 553 35.55 23.23 0.99
N GLN A 554 34.42 23.75 1.43
CA GLN A 554 33.25 24.07 0.59
C GLN A 554 33.60 25.08 -0.50
N LYS A 555 34.31 26.17 -0.16
CA LYS A 555 34.80 27.16 -1.15
C LYS A 555 35.72 26.49 -2.18
N ARG A 556 36.64 25.62 -1.74
CA ARG A 556 37.53 24.89 -2.64
C ARG A 556 36.76 23.95 -3.56
N MET A 557 35.80 23.22 -3.04
CA MET A 557 34.95 22.33 -3.85
C MET A 557 34.20 23.14 -4.92
N LEU A 558 33.63 24.28 -4.55
CA LEU A 558 32.91 25.19 -5.46
C LEU A 558 33.83 25.71 -6.57
N GLU A 559 35.00 26.20 -6.23
CA GLU A 559 35.99 26.72 -7.19
C GLU A 559 36.49 25.64 -8.17
N GLU A 560 36.81 24.46 -7.68
CA GLU A 560 37.31 23.36 -8.53
C GLU A 560 36.20 22.82 -9.44
N ALA A 561 34.97 22.70 -8.93
CA ALA A 561 33.82 22.31 -9.75
C ALA A 561 33.49 23.34 -10.84
N ALA A 562 33.62 24.64 -10.54
CA ALA A 562 33.42 25.73 -11.51
C ALA A 562 34.46 25.74 -12.66
N ARG A 563 35.63 25.16 -12.45
CA ARG A 563 36.69 25.03 -13.50
C ARG A 563 36.44 23.92 -14.49
N ILE A 564 35.48 23.05 -14.25
CA ILE A 564 35.19 21.91 -15.15
C ILE A 564 34.64 22.46 -16.47
N PRO A 565 35.20 22.09 -17.61
CA PRO A 565 34.71 22.54 -18.91
C PRO A 565 33.26 22.11 -19.15
N GLY A 566 32.42 23.05 -19.58
CA GLY A 566 30.97 22.79 -19.82
C GLY A 566 30.08 23.06 -18.61
N VAL A 567 30.64 23.37 -17.45
CA VAL A 567 29.89 23.87 -16.28
C VAL A 567 29.57 25.36 -16.47
N SER A 568 28.33 25.72 -16.29
CA SER A 568 27.82 27.10 -16.45
C SER A 568 27.61 27.84 -15.12
N ALA A 569 27.27 27.12 -14.06
CA ALA A 569 27.10 27.65 -12.71
C ALA A 569 27.29 26.54 -11.68
N VAL A 570 27.88 26.89 -10.53
CA VAL A 570 28.01 26.01 -9.37
C VAL A 570 27.53 26.78 -8.14
N GLY A 571 26.77 26.14 -7.28
CA GLY A 571 26.38 26.69 -5.99
C GLY A 571 26.39 25.63 -4.92
N ILE A 572 26.27 26.02 -3.67
CA ILE A 572 26.19 25.12 -2.52
C ILE A 572 24.87 25.35 -1.79
N ILE A 573 24.28 24.28 -1.32
CA ILE A 573 23.20 24.24 -0.36
C ILE A 573 23.51 23.17 0.70
N ASP A 574 23.03 23.36 1.91
CA ASP A 574 23.20 22.40 3.02
C ASP A 574 22.41 21.12 2.82
N ARG A 575 21.24 21.20 2.23
CA ARG A 575 20.33 20.06 1.98
C ARG A 575 19.50 20.28 0.72
N THR A 576 19.17 19.23 0.02
CA THR A 576 18.36 19.32 -1.21
C THR A 576 16.87 19.49 -0.93
N MET A 577 16.23 20.43 -1.62
CA MET A 577 14.77 20.55 -1.60
C MET A 577 14.12 19.25 -2.11
N MET A 578 13.12 18.76 -1.41
CA MET A 578 12.41 17.49 -1.68
C MET A 578 13.31 16.24 -1.71
N GLY A 579 14.54 16.32 -1.19
CA GLY A 579 15.50 15.22 -1.13
C GLY A 579 15.69 14.68 0.30
N GLU A 580 16.72 13.84 0.48
CA GLU A 580 17.14 13.38 1.81
C GLU A 580 17.46 14.57 2.73
N GLY A 581 16.93 14.55 3.95
CA GLY A 581 17.20 15.58 4.96
C GLY A 581 16.51 16.93 4.72
N CYS A 582 15.50 16.97 3.86
CA CYS A 582 14.87 18.21 3.38
C CYS A 582 14.18 19.09 4.44
N CYS A 583 13.95 18.64 5.64
CA CYS A 583 12.84 19.17 6.43
C CYS A 583 13.29 19.86 7.75
N GLY A 584 14.27 20.77 7.67
CA GLY A 584 14.52 21.71 8.76
C GLY A 584 13.49 22.84 8.74
N SER A 585 12.87 23.15 9.89
CA SER A 585 12.02 24.31 10.07
C SER A 585 12.34 25.02 11.38
N GLU A 586 12.10 26.31 11.42
CA GLU A 586 12.26 27.11 12.62
C GLU A 586 11.06 28.03 12.82
N SER A 587 10.72 28.23 14.09
CA SER A 587 9.67 29.18 14.50
C SER A 587 10.08 30.61 14.29
N VAL A 588 9.23 31.41 13.66
CA VAL A 588 9.45 32.80 13.27
C VAL A 588 8.62 33.72 14.12
N PHE A 589 9.25 34.80 14.60
CA PHE A 589 8.65 35.81 15.49
C PHE A 589 8.83 37.23 14.94
N PRO A 590 7.87 38.12 15.18
CA PRO A 590 8.04 39.54 14.86
C PRO A 590 9.25 40.17 15.56
N ALA A 591 9.90 41.12 14.92
CA ALA A 591 10.99 41.91 15.54
C ALA A 591 10.50 42.55 16.84
N GLY A 592 11.30 42.41 17.92
CA GLY A 592 10.94 42.96 19.24
C GLY A 592 10.11 42.01 20.11
N THR A 593 9.83 40.79 19.67
CA THR A 593 9.19 39.76 20.51
C THR A 593 10.07 39.45 21.73
N THR A 594 9.47 39.45 22.91
CA THR A 594 10.10 39.07 24.18
C THR A 594 9.55 37.76 24.73
N ASP A 595 8.40 37.34 24.24
CA ASP A 595 7.74 36.08 24.62
C ASP A 595 7.70 35.12 23.42
N PHE A 596 8.55 34.13 23.46
CA PHE A 596 8.70 33.11 22.41
C PHE A 596 7.74 31.90 22.55
N ARG A 597 6.70 32.03 23.39
CA ARG A 597 5.72 30.97 23.60
C ARG A 597 4.71 30.85 22.48
N LYS A 598 4.57 31.84 21.63
CA LYS A 598 3.66 31.82 20.50
C LYS A 598 4.35 32.40 19.28
N ASP A 599 4.76 31.52 18.41
CA ASP A 599 5.30 31.87 17.10
C ASP A 599 4.23 32.46 16.18
N LEU A 600 4.67 33.08 15.10
CA LEU A 600 3.76 33.52 14.04
C LEU A 600 3.48 32.39 13.07
N PHE A 601 4.53 31.67 12.69
CA PHE A 601 4.50 30.46 11.87
C PHE A 601 5.88 29.78 11.90
N GLU A 602 5.94 28.52 11.46
CA GLU A 602 7.21 27.85 11.14
C GLU A 602 7.59 28.06 9.68
N ALA A 603 8.88 28.25 9.40
CA ALA A 603 9.41 28.39 8.05
C ALA A 603 10.57 27.42 7.82
N HIS A 604 10.63 26.86 6.61
CA HIS A 604 11.77 26.03 6.20
C HIS A 604 13.04 26.86 6.14
N ASN A 605 14.15 26.27 6.59
CA ASN A 605 15.45 26.94 6.60
C ASN A 605 16.45 26.19 5.72
N PHE A 606 17.27 26.94 4.99
CA PHE A 606 18.34 26.44 4.13
C PHE A 606 19.55 27.35 4.22
N SER A 607 20.77 26.78 4.17
CA SER A 607 22.00 27.54 4.06
C SER A 607 22.56 27.43 2.65
N ILE A 608 22.80 28.59 2.00
CA ILE A 608 23.20 28.63 0.59
C ILE A 608 24.43 29.51 0.35
N SER A 609 25.22 29.16 -0.68
CA SER A 609 26.24 30.04 -1.21
C SER A 609 25.65 31.16 -2.09
N PRO A 610 26.35 32.29 -2.29
CA PRO A 610 25.90 33.36 -3.16
C PRO A 610 25.55 32.91 -4.59
N GLU A 611 26.23 31.91 -5.13
CA GLU A 611 26.05 31.40 -6.48
C GLU A 611 24.86 30.44 -6.62
N TYR A 612 24.27 30.00 -5.49
CA TYR A 612 23.21 28.99 -5.49
C TYR A 612 22.00 29.36 -6.34
N LEU A 613 21.54 30.64 -6.27
CA LEU A 613 20.39 31.08 -7.05
C LEU A 613 20.60 30.91 -8.57
N ALA A 614 21.83 31.21 -9.05
CA ALA A 614 22.17 31.00 -10.45
C ALA A 614 22.26 29.51 -10.83
N ALA A 615 22.86 28.69 -9.95
CA ALA A 615 23.02 27.25 -10.16
C ALA A 615 21.68 26.52 -10.13
N SER A 616 20.79 26.85 -9.19
CA SER A 616 19.46 26.28 -9.07
C SER A 616 18.44 26.81 -10.08
N GLY A 617 18.68 27.99 -10.65
CA GLY A 617 17.73 28.72 -11.51
C GLY A 617 16.57 29.35 -10.75
N MET A 618 16.72 29.55 -9.43
CA MET A 618 15.74 30.24 -8.57
C MET A 618 15.81 31.74 -8.83
N ARG A 619 14.66 32.40 -8.96
CA ARG A 619 14.60 33.81 -9.31
C ARG A 619 14.53 34.69 -8.08
N LEU A 620 15.42 35.67 -8.00
CA LEU A 620 15.32 36.81 -7.07
C LEU A 620 14.29 37.78 -7.62
N LEU A 621 13.25 38.09 -6.86
CA LEU A 621 12.15 38.95 -7.28
C LEU A 621 12.35 40.41 -6.83
N SER A 622 12.96 40.60 -5.66
CA SER A 622 13.26 41.94 -5.12
C SER A 622 14.45 41.91 -4.16
N GLY A 623 15.11 43.04 -3.96
CA GLY A 623 16.28 43.16 -3.09
C GLY A 623 17.58 42.71 -3.75
N ARG A 624 18.52 42.24 -2.95
CA ARG A 624 19.84 41.75 -3.36
C ARG A 624 20.05 40.30 -2.96
N ASN A 625 20.93 39.63 -3.68
CA ASN A 625 21.45 38.30 -3.28
C ASN A 625 22.55 38.46 -2.21
N PHE A 626 22.96 37.31 -1.62
CA PHE A 626 24.13 37.24 -0.75
C PHE A 626 25.43 37.52 -1.53
N THR A 627 26.42 37.88 -0.77
CA THR A 627 27.82 38.02 -1.20
C THR A 627 28.73 37.33 -0.21
N TRP A 628 29.96 37.00 -0.60
CA TRP A 628 30.94 36.41 0.32
C TRP A 628 31.40 37.35 1.45
N HIS A 629 30.94 38.64 1.43
CA HIS A 629 31.16 39.64 2.50
C HIS A 629 30.07 39.60 3.56
N ASP A 630 28.98 38.86 3.36
CA ASP A 630 27.96 38.63 4.39
C ASP A 630 28.48 37.51 5.35
N GLU A 631 29.57 37.84 6.11
CA GLU A 631 30.28 36.92 7.02
C GLU A 631 29.67 36.92 8.42
N SER A 632 30.14 36.02 9.30
CA SER A 632 29.66 35.87 10.69
C SER A 632 29.69 37.16 11.51
N ASP A 633 30.65 38.04 11.22
CA ASP A 633 30.82 39.36 11.91
C ASP A 633 29.96 40.47 11.28
N SER A 634 29.31 40.22 10.15
CA SER A 634 28.39 41.14 9.47
C SER A 634 27.00 41.10 10.10
N PRO A 635 26.15 42.11 9.90
CA PRO A 635 24.74 42.04 10.32
C PRO A 635 24.07 40.80 9.76
N PRO A 636 23.30 40.06 10.57
CA PRO A 636 22.66 38.82 10.12
C PRO A 636 21.61 39.09 9.03
N VAL A 637 21.79 38.51 7.86
CA VAL A 637 20.94 38.69 6.68
C VAL A 637 20.27 37.39 6.24
N VAL A 638 19.11 37.50 5.58
CA VAL A 638 18.33 36.39 5.11
C VAL A 638 17.61 36.70 3.79
N LEU A 639 17.48 35.72 2.92
CA LEU A 639 16.52 35.73 1.82
C LEU A 639 15.27 34.99 2.25
N VAL A 640 14.11 35.46 1.85
CA VAL A 640 12.83 34.82 2.13
C VAL A 640 12.04 34.62 0.84
N ASN A 641 11.12 33.62 0.82
CA ASN A 641 10.23 33.44 -0.32
C ASN A 641 8.98 34.37 -0.22
N VAL A 642 8.19 34.42 -1.31
CA VAL A 642 6.98 35.28 -1.36
C VAL A 642 5.98 34.90 -0.28
N THR A 643 5.81 33.61 -0.01
CA THR A 643 4.86 33.14 1.02
C THR A 643 5.28 33.60 2.42
N PHE A 644 6.56 33.50 2.78
CA PHE A 644 7.09 34.06 4.03
C PHE A 644 6.81 35.56 4.14
N ALA A 645 7.19 36.29 3.11
CA ALA A 645 7.00 37.74 3.08
C ALA A 645 5.53 38.17 3.27
N ARG A 646 4.63 37.42 2.62
CA ARG A 646 3.18 37.64 2.73
C ARG A 646 2.63 37.30 4.11
N LEU A 647 3.06 36.18 4.71
CA LEU A 647 2.60 35.77 6.05
C LEU A 647 3.07 36.72 7.13
N MET A 648 4.32 37.21 7.02
CA MET A 648 4.94 38.10 8.03
C MET A 648 4.47 39.54 7.90
N PHE A 649 4.43 40.08 6.68
CA PHE A 649 4.24 41.49 6.43
C PHE A 649 3.00 41.85 5.60
N GLY A 650 2.23 40.86 5.17
CA GLY A 650 1.03 41.04 4.35
C GLY A 650 1.38 41.63 2.97
N LYS A 651 0.95 42.86 2.67
CA LYS A 651 1.22 43.54 1.39
C LYS A 651 2.41 44.51 1.45
N ALA A 652 3.03 44.66 2.62
CA ALA A 652 4.17 45.56 2.77
C ALA A 652 5.43 44.99 2.12
N ALA A 653 6.37 45.86 1.72
CA ALA A 653 7.67 45.42 1.23
C ALA A 653 8.44 44.74 2.38
N ALA A 654 8.92 43.52 2.11
CA ALA A 654 9.65 42.72 3.10
C ALA A 654 11.14 43.10 3.18
N VAL A 655 11.73 43.57 2.09
CA VAL A 655 13.17 43.95 2.05
C VAL A 655 13.47 45.08 3.01
N GLY A 656 14.51 44.91 3.83
CA GLY A 656 14.90 45.85 4.90
C GLY A 656 14.14 45.66 6.21
N GLN A 657 13.16 44.76 6.26
CA GLN A 657 12.46 44.42 7.49
C GLN A 657 13.22 43.33 8.29
N HIS A 658 12.92 43.26 9.58
CA HIS A 658 13.58 42.37 10.51
C HIS A 658 12.59 41.42 11.20
N PHE A 659 13.06 40.23 11.57
CA PHE A 659 12.32 39.25 12.37
C PHE A 659 13.27 38.50 13.32
N LEU A 660 12.71 37.74 14.25
CA LEU A 660 13.46 36.92 15.19
C LEU A 660 13.17 35.43 14.92
N LEU A 661 14.17 34.61 15.15
CA LEU A 661 14.03 33.16 15.27
C LEU A 661 13.86 32.77 16.74
N TYR A 662 13.43 31.53 16.98
CA TYR A 662 13.25 31.03 18.33
C TYR A 662 14.52 31.18 19.18
N GLY A 663 14.38 31.75 20.37
CA GLY A 663 15.52 32.00 21.29
C GLY A 663 16.57 33.00 20.79
N GLY A 664 16.45 33.50 19.55
CA GLY A 664 17.37 34.44 18.95
C GLY A 664 17.25 35.86 19.54
N LYS A 665 18.39 36.42 19.96
CA LYS A 665 18.45 37.83 20.48
C LYS A 665 18.75 38.84 19.39
N VAL A 666 19.27 38.37 18.25
CA VAL A 666 19.68 39.24 17.15
C VAL A 666 18.69 39.15 16.01
N PRO A 667 18.03 40.23 15.64
CA PRO A 667 17.11 40.24 14.52
C PRO A 667 17.82 39.93 13.20
N LYS A 668 17.19 39.15 12.32
CA LYS A 668 17.66 38.86 10.96
C LYS A 668 17.06 39.88 10.00
N GLU A 669 17.88 40.53 9.16
CA GLU A 669 17.42 41.49 8.14
C GLU A 669 17.10 40.77 6.82
N ILE A 670 15.93 41.01 6.25
CA ILE A 670 15.54 40.46 4.93
C ILE A 670 16.20 41.34 3.85
N VAL A 671 17.18 40.78 3.13
CA VAL A 671 17.89 41.52 2.07
C VAL A 671 17.31 41.24 0.68
N GLY A 672 16.51 40.17 0.51
CA GLY A 672 15.85 39.91 -0.75
C GLY A 672 14.71 38.90 -0.63
N VAL A 673 13.87 38.89 -1.67
CA VAL A 673 12.71 37.97 -1.79
C VAL A 673 12.87 37.15 -3.04
N VAL A 674 12.81 35.82 -2.89
CA VAL A 674 12.85 34.83 -3.98
C VAL A 674 11.45 34.29 -4.28
N GLU A 675 11.29 33.64 -5.43
CA GLU A 675 10.04 33.00 -5.78
C GLU A 675 9.71 31.84 -4.84
N ASP A 676 8.40 31.49 -4.75
CA ASP A 676 7.96 30.34 -3.98
C ASP A 676 8.42 29.03 -4.66
N GLY A 677 8.81 28.06 -3.87
CA GLY A 677 9.24 26.74 -4.30
C GLY A 677 8.48 25.61 -3.60
N LYS A 678 8.83 24.38 -3.98
CA LYS A 678 8.44 23.14 -3.29
C LYS A 678 9.61 22.65 -2.47
N TYR A 679 9.40 22.45 -1.18
CA TYR A 679 10.48 22.17 -0.23
C TYR A 679 10.43 20.75 0.32
N GLN A 680 9.26 20.25 0.73
CA GLN A 680 9.06 18.92 1.31
C GLN A 680 8.42 17.93 0.36
N SER A 681 7.33 18.34 -0.28
CA SER A 681 6.56 17.47 -1.17
C SER A 681 5.96 18.24 -2.34
N LEU A 682 5.68 17.52 -3.41
CA LEU A 682 5.00 18.09 -4.58
C LEU A 682 3.57 18.54 -4.29
N THR A 683 2.96 17.95 -3.27
CA THR A 683 1.54 18.13 -2.92
C THR A 683 1.32 19.22 -1.88
N GLU A 684 2.40 19.81 -1.33
CA GLU A 684 2.30 20.85 -0.34
C GLU A 684 1.69 22.14 -0.92
N ASP A 685 0.93 22.85 -0.09
CA ASP A 685 0.57 24.23 -0.35
C ASP A 685 1.84 25.11 -0.28
N PRO A 686 1.84 26.34 -0.86
CA PRO A 686 2.99 27.23 -0.75
C PRO A 686 3.41 27.42 0.70
N GLN A 687 4.63 26.99 1.04
CA GLN A 687 5.20 27.01 2.38
C GLN A 687 6.16 28.19 2.54
N PRO A 688 6.24 28.84 3.74
CA PRO A 688 7.24 29.85 4.01
C PRO A 688 8.64 29.22 4.08
N ALA A 689 9.61 29.89 3.48
CA ALA A 689 11.02 29.45 3.48
C ALA A 689 11.97 30.62 3.66
N MET A 690 13.10 30.34 4.31
CA MET A 690 14.21 31.27 4.57
C MET A 690 15.50 30.62 4.07
N PHE A 691 16.37 31.47 3.54
CA PHE A 691 17.70 31.08 3.08
C PHE A 691 18.72 31.92 3.78
N PHE A 692 19.71 31.30 4.40
CA PHE A 692 20.80 31.93 5.12
C PHE A 692 22.08 31.90 4.31
N PRO A 693 22.97 32.87 4.42
CA PRO A 693 24.28 32.77 3.81
C PRO A 693 25.10 31.69 4.53
N LEU A 694 25.74 30.83 3.77
CA LEU A 694 26.59 29.74 4.26
C LEU A 694 27.73 30.24 5.18
N THR A 695 28.07 31.52 5.09
CA THR A 695 29.10 32.20 5.89
C THR A 695 28.61 32.63 7.27
N GLN A 696 27.31 32.77 7.52
CA GLN A 696 26.74 33.19 8.80
C GLN A 696 26.15 32.04 9.61
N GLU A 697 25.71 30.97 8.97
CA GLU A 697 25.17 29.79 9.63
C GLU A 697 25.94 28.54 9.18
N ILE A 698 27.00 28.20 9.94
CA ILE A 698 27.91 27.07 9.66
C ILE A 698 27.46 25.88 10.54
N ASN A 699 26.24 25.45 10.44
CA ASN A 699 25.77 24.38 11.33
C ASN A 699 25.54 23.02 10.65
N ASP A 700 25.71 22.92 9.33
CA ASP A 700 25.48 21.66 8.64
C ASP A 700 26.76 21.08 8.01
N ASN A 701 27.11 19.91 8.51
CA ASN A 701 28.16 19.07 7.98
C ASN A 701 27.86 18.51 6.57
N TYR A 702 26.56 18.51 6.19
CA TYR A 702 26.13 18.05 4.88
C TYR A 702 26.23 19.18 3.86
N THR A 703 26.86 18.89 2.74
CA THR A 703 27.16 19.86 1.69
C THR A 703 26.73 19.30 0.36
N VAL A 704 25.88 19.99 -0.37
CA VAL A 704 25.46 19.63 -1.72
C VAL A 704 25.91 20.69 -2.72
N LEU A 705 26.82 20.32 -3.61
CA LEU A 705 27.11 21.15 -4.77
C LEU A 705 26.01 20.96 -5.81
N VAL A 706 25.45 22.07 -6.23
CA VAL A 706 24.47 22.17 -7.30
C VAL A 706 25.21 22.66 -8.55
N VAL A 707 25.42 21.76 -9.50
CA VAL A 707 26.27 21.99 -10.67
C VAL A 707 25.44 21.99 -11.94
N ARG A 708 25.24 23.17 -12.55
CA ARG A 708 24.53 23.34 -13.81
C ARG A 708 25.48 23.18 -15.00
N SER A 709 25.12 22.30 -15.93
CA SER A 709 25.94 22.00 -17.10
C SER A 709 25.09 21.57 -18.29
N ALA A 710 25.60 21.77 -19.49
CA ALA A 710 25.06 21.21 -20.73
C ALA A 710 25.62 19.82 -21.06
N LEU A 711 26.57 19.30 -20.30
CA LEU A 711 27.17 17.99 -20.50
C LEU A 711 26.15 16.87 -20.17
N PRO A 712 26.32 15.68 -20.80
CA PRO A 712 25.57 14.50 -20.40
C PRO A 712 25.81 14.16 -18.91
N PRO A 713 24.77 13.76 -18.15
CA PRO A 713 24.88 13.50 -16.70
C PRO A 713 26.01 12.53 -16.32
N ALA A 714 26.19 11.44 -17.08
CA ALA A 714 27.22 10.44 -16.80
C ALA A 714 28.65 10.99 -16.97
N GLU A 715 28.88 11.86 -17.95
CA GLU A 715 30.16 12.51 -18.19
C GLU A 715 30.47 13.52 -17.10
N LEU A 716 29.49 14.36 -16.75
CA LEU A 716 29.63 15.35 -15.68
C LEU A 716 29.88 14.66 -14.33
N ALA A 717 29.15 13.58 -14.01
CA ALA A 717 29.36 12.80 -12.79
C ALA A 717 30.80 12.23 -12.70
N ALA A 718 31.31 11.69 -13.80
CA ALA A 718 32.68 11.17 -13.84
C ALA A 718 33.75 12.27 -13.67
N MET A 719 33.52 13.47 -14.22
CA MET A 719 34.44 14.62 -14.06
C MET A 719 34.38 15.17 -12.63
N LEU A 720 33.18 15.41 -12.10
CA LEU A 720 32.95 15.87 -10.71
C LEU A 720 33.56 14.90 -9.70
N GLY A 721 33.27 13.60 -9.85
CA GLY A 721 33.82 12.58 -8.96
C GLY A 721 35.33 12.62 -8.90
N ARG A 722 36.01 12.71 -10.06
CA ARG A 722 37.49 12.86 -10.13
C ARG A 722 37.98 14.17 -9.51
N THR A 723 37.31 15.28 -9.84
CA THR A 723 37.72 16.60 -9.33
C THR A 723 37.57 16.69 -7.81
N LEU A 724 36.46 16.21 -7.25
CA LEU A 724 36.22 16.23 -5.81
C LEU A 724 37.10 15.21 -5.06
N SER A 725 37.34 14.03 -5.62
CA SER A 725 38.26 13.04 -5.04
C SER A 725 39.75 13.51 -5.05
N ASN A 726 40.11 14.42 -5.95
CA ASN A 726 41.44 15.06 -5.92
C ASN A 726 41.58 16.07 -4.77
N ILE A 727 40.49 16.59 -4.25
CA ILE A 727 40.51 17.47 -3.06
C ILE A 727 40.72 16.59 -1.80
N ASP A 728 39.95 15.55 -1.64
CA ASP A 728 40.12 14.52 -0.62
C ASP A 728 39.52 13.18 -1.12
N GLN A 729 40.30 12.12 -1.15
CA GLN A 729 39.89 10.77 -1.56
C GLN A 729 38.92 10.11 -0.57
N ASN A 730 38.82 10.64 0.64
CA ASN A 730 37.95 10.12 1.68
C ASN A 730 36.57 10.79 1.71
N LEU A 731 36.25 11.74 0.82
CA LEU A 731 34.93 12.34 0.72
C LEU A 731 33.91 11.27 0.30
N PRO A 732 32.89 11.00 1.12
CA PRO A 732 31.78 10.11 0.73
C PRO A 732 30.88 10.86 -0.26
N LEU A 733 31.15 10.73 -1.55
CA LEU A 733 30.45 11.45 -2.61
C LEU A 733 29.21 10.67 -3.05
N THR A 734 28.08 11.35 -3.10
CA THR A 734 26.86 10.92 -3.77
C THR A 734 26.62 11.82 -4.99
N LEU A 735 26.52 11.23 -6.18
CA LEU A 735 26.41 11.96 -7.43
C LEU A 735 25.11 11.57 -8.17
N HIS A 736 24.16 12.50 -8.22
CA HIS A 736 22.88 12.28 -8.90
C HIS A 736 22.54 13.45 -9.81
N SER A 737 21.82 13.17 -10.90
CA SER A 737 21.11 14.27 -11.55
C SER A 737 19.97 14.77 -10.63
N TRP A 738 19.69 16.08 -10.63
CA TRP A 738 18.59 16.59 -9.80
C TRP A 738 17.24 15.97 -10.16
N PRO A 739 16.89 15.71 -11.42
CA PRO A 739 15.70 14.92 -11.75
C PRO A 739 15.65 13.53 -11.10
N ASP A 740 16.78 12.80 -11.03
CA ASP A 740 16.83 11.47 -10.38
C ASP A 740 16.65 11.59 -8.85
N ALA A 741 17.23 12.63 -8.23
CA ALA A 741 17.05 12.89 -6.80
C ALA A 741 15.59 13.20 -6.44
N LEU A 742 14.81 13.78 -7.37
CA LEU A 742 13.37 14.02 -7.18
C LEU A 742 12.53 12.73 -7.31
N ASP A 743 13.08 11.62 -7.77
CA ASP A 743 12.32 10.36 -7.92
C ASP A 743 11.74 9.86 -6.61
N LEU A 744 12.41 10.11 -5.48
CA LEU A 744 11.87 9.81 -4.15
C LEU A 744 10.59 10.62 -3.87
N ALA A 745 10.59 11.92 -4.18
CA ALA A 745 9.43 12.79 -4.01
C ALA A 745 8.27 12.41 -4.95
N PHE A 746 8.58 11.94 -6.18
CA PHE A 746 7.57 11.48 -7.13
C PHE A 746 7.07 10.06 -6.87
N PHE A 747 7.77 9.27 -6.06
CA PHE A 747 7.45 7.87 -5.82
C PHE A 747 6.01 7.63 -5.33
N PRO A 748 5.46 8.36 -4.33
CA PRO A 748 4.09 8.15 -3.88
C PRO A 748 3.06 8.40 -4.99
N ALA A 749 3.24 9.46 -5.79
CA ALA A 749 2.34 9.79 -6.89
C ALA A 749 2.42 8.75 -8.03
N ARG A 750 3.61 8.25 -8.36
CA ARG A 750 3.82 7.18 -9.35
C ARG A 750 3.22 5.85 -8.86
N ALA A 751 3.45 5.49 -7.59
CA ALA A 751 2.90 4.27 -6.99
C ALA A 751 1.36 4.31 -6.96
N ALA A 752 0.78 5.45 -6.57
CA ALA A 752 -0.67 5.66 -6.59
C ALA A 752 -1.23 5.54 -8.02
N THR A 753 -0.58 6.19 -9.00
CA THR A 753 -1.00 6.14 -10.41
C THR A 753 -0.90 4.73 -10.98
N ALA A 754 0.14 3.98 -10.66
CA ALA A 754 0.29 2.59 -11.08
C ALA A 754 -0.80 1.70 -10.45
N ALA A 755 -1.02 1.79 -9.15
CA ALA A 755 -2.03 1.00 -8.44
C ALA A 755 -3.45 1.30 -8.97
N LEU A 756 -3.82 2.58 -9.06
CA LEU A 756 -5.13 3.00 -9.55
C LEU A 756 -5.29 2.75 -11.06
N GLY A 757 -4.21 2.88 -11.83
CA GLY A 757 -4.18 2.56 -13.26
C GLY A 757 -4.48 1.09 -13.54
N ILE A 758 -3.86 0.18 -12.79
CA ILE A 758 -4.14 -1.26 -12.86
C ILE A 758 -5.61 -1.53 -12.51
N MET A 759 -6.15 -0.92 -11.46
CA MET A 759 -7.55 -1.08 -11.08
C MET A 759 -8.51 -0.53 -12.14
N GLY A 760 -8.17 0.61 -12.78
CA GLY A 760 -8.91 1.16 -13.90
C GLY A 760 -8.91 0.23 -15.11
N LEU A 761 -7.77 -0.39 -15.43
CA LEU A 761 -7.66 -1.39 -16.49
C LEU A 761 -8.53 -2.63 -16.21
N LEU A 762 -8.49 -3.15 -14.99
CA LEU A 762 -9.34 -4.27 -14.55
C LEU A 762 -10.82 -3.90 -14.66
N ALA A 763 -11.19 -2.69 -14.25
CA ALA A 763 -12.55 -2.18 -14.37
C ALA A 763 -12.98 -2.10 -15.84
N ALA A 764 -12.12 -1.63 -16.74
CA ALA A 764 -12.39 -1.59 -18.17
C ALA A 764 -12.61 -2.99 -18.77
N MET A 765 -11.78 -3.96 -18.40
CA MET A 765 -11.94 -5.37 -18.81
C MET A 765 -13.26 -5.96 -18.30
N LEU A 766 -13.63 -5.69 -17.05
CA LEU A 766 -14.90 -6.12 -16.47
C LEU A 766 -16.10 -5.44 -17.16
N ALA A 767 -16.01 -4.16 -17.47
CA ALA A 767 -17.06 -3.43 -18.19
C ALA A 767 -17.31 -4.01 -19.60
N ILE A 768 -16.24 -4.31 -20.35
CA ILE A 768 -16.32 -4.97 -21.66
C ILE A 768 -16.99 -6.34 -21.54
N THR A 769 -16.48 -7.20 -20.65
CA THR A 769 -16.98 -8.58 -20.51
C THR A 769 -18.44 -8.63 -20.06
N GLY A 770 -18.84 -7.77 -19.13
CA GLY A 770 -20.23 -7.67 -18.66
C GLY A 770 -21.20 -7.16 -19.74
N THR A 771 -20.83 -6.08 -20.42
CA THR A 771 -21.66 -5.51 -21.50
C THR A 771 -21.75 -6.47 -22.69
N PHE A 772 -20.64 -7.10 -23.09
CA PHE A 772 -20.60 -8.12 -24.13
C PHE A 772 -21.49 -9.32 -23.81
N GLY A 773 -21.39 -9.85 -22.56
CA GLY A 773 -22.21 -10.98 -22.13
C GLY A 773 -23.72 -10.70 -22.21
N VAL A 774 -24.16 -9.48 -21.81
CA VAL A 774 -25.57 -9.09 -21.90
C VAL A 774 -26.01 -8.85 -23.35
N ALA A 775 -25.17 -8.18 -24.14
CA ALA A 775 -25.50 -7.93 -25.55
C ALA A 775 -25.62 -9.26 -26.33
N THR A 776 -24.67 -10.18 -26.17
CA THR A 776 -24.71 -11.51 -26.82
C THR A 776 -25.95 -12.31 -26.41
N TYR A 777 -26.26 -12.34 -25.13
CA TYR A 777 -27.48 -13.03 -24.65
C TYR A 777 -28.76 -12.41 -25.22
N ASN A 778 -28.89 -11.10 -25.26
CA ASN A 778 -30.07 -10.43 -25.81
C ASN A 778 -30.25 -10.74 -27.31
N VAL A 779 -29.16 -10.78 -28.07
CA VAL A 779 -29.18 -11.15 -29.48
C VAL A 779 -29.58 -12.63 -29.62
N SER A 780 -28.93 -13.54 -28.90
CA SER A 780 -29.22 -14.98 -28.95
C SER A 780 -30.65 -15.34 -28.62
N LYS A 781 -31.26 -14.71 -27.60
CA LYS A 781 -32.65 -14.98 -27.19
C LYS A 781 -33.69 -14.42 -28.19
N ARG A 782 -33.30 -13.45 -29.02
CA ARG A 782 -34.19 -12.80 -29.99
C ARG A 782 -33.88 -13.17 -31.44
N MET A 783 -33.06 -14.20 -31.67
CA MET A 783 -32.66 -14.63 -33.03
C MET A 783 -33.86 -14.93 -33.94
N LYS A 784 -34.88 -15.67 -33.42
CA LYS A 784 -36.09 -15.97 -34.17
C LYS A 784 -36.88 -14.68 -34.51
N GLU A 785 -37.05 -13.78 -33.53
CA GLU A 785 -37.70 -12.46 -33.73
C GLU A 785 -36.99 -11.62 -34.78
N PHE A 786 -35.65 -11.61 -34.71
CA PHE A 786 -34.82 -10.89 -35.66
C PHE A 786 -34.90 -11.53 -37.05
N GLY A 787 -34.92 -12.86 -37.16
CA GLY A 787 -35.12 -13.58 -38.41
C GLY A 787 -36.47 -13.21 -39.09
N ILE A 788 -37.56 -13.16 -38.32
CA ILE A 788 -38.87 -12.75 -38.79
C ILE A 788 -38.86 -11.29 -39.28
N ARG A 789 -38.27 -10.37 -38.53
CA ARG A 789 -38.15 -8.96 -38.90
C ARG A 789 -37.34 -8.76 -40.18
N VAL A 790 -36.25 -9.51 -40.35
CA VAL A 790 -35.43 -9.47 -41.59
C VAL A 790 -36.25 -10.00 -42.77
N ALA A 791 -37.00 -11.10 -42.58
CA ALA A 791 -37.90 -11.65 -43.61
C ALA A 791 -39.01 -10.67 -44.01
N LEU A 792 -39.45 -9.80 -43.08
CA LEU A 792 -40.45 -8.74 -43.32
C LEU A 792 -39.84 -7.44 -43.87
N GLY A 793 -38.52 -7.39 -44.14
CA GLY A 793 -37.84 -6.26 -44.77
C GLY A 793 -37.37 -5.15 -43.82
N ALA A 794 -37.20 -5.44 -42.51
CA ALA A 794 -36.68 -4.46 -41.57
C ALA A 794 -35.28 -3.93 -41.93
N ALA A 795 -35.07 -2.63 -41.79
CA ALA A 795 -33.81 -1.97 -42.09
C ALA A 795 -32.70 -2.41 -41.07
N ARG A 796 -31.43 -2.49 -41.53
CA ARG A 796 -30.28 -2.86 -40.65
C ARG A 796 -30.15 -1.99 -39.38
N VAL A 797 -30.46 -0.70 -39.50
CA VAL A 797 -30.42 0.27 -38.39
C VAL A 797 -31.46 -0.07 -37.33
N GLU A 798 -32.64 -0.51 -37.72
CA GLU A 798 -33.72 -0.91 -36.79
C GLU A 798 -33.33 -2.18 -36.03
N MET A 799 -32.66 -3.12 -36.70
CA MET A 799 -32.14 -4.35 -36.09
C MET A 799 -31.07 -4.03 -35.05
N ILE A 800 -30.11 -3.17 -35.37
CA ILE A 800 -29.06 -2.72 -34.42
C ILE A 800 -29.71 -2.03 -33.22
N ARG A 801 -30.65 -1.11 -33.45
CA ARG A 801 -31.36 -0.38 -32.39
C ARG A 801 -32.15 -1.32 -31.47
N ALA A 802 -32.79 -2.34 -32.04
CA ALA A 802 -33.51 -3.35 -31.28
C ALA A 802 -32.59 -4.28 -30.46
N ALA A 803 -31.40 -4.61 -31.02
CA ALA A 803 -30.41 -5.46 -30.37
C ALA A 803 -29.62 -4.74 -29.25
N LEU A 804 -29.21 -3.49 -29.52
CA LEU A 804 -28.25 -2.76 -28.66
C LEU A 804 -28.91 -1.67 -27.80
N GLY A 805 -30.14 -1.25 -28.07
CA GLY A 805 -30.76 -0.13 -27.37
C GLY A 805 -30.80 -0.30 -25.83
N ARG A 806 -31.13 -1.50 -25.36
CA ARG A 806 -31.16 -1.81 -23.94
C ARG A 806 -29.78 -1.87 -23.28
N PRO A 807 -28.76 -2.60 -23.82
CA PRO A 807 -27.39 -2.55 -23.30
C PRO A 807 -26.81 -1.14 -23.24
N LEU A 808 -27.03 -0.32 -24.29
CA LEU A 808 -26.56 1.07 -24.33
C LEU A 808 -27.26 1.96 -23.30
N ALA A 809 -28.55 1.79 -23.08
CA ALA A 809 -29.29 2.54 -22.05
C ALA A 809 -28.78 2.19 -20.63
N LEU A 810 -28.47 0.92 -20.36
CA LEU A 810 -27.88 0.47 -19.10
C LEU A 810 -26.44 0.99 -18.95
N LEU A 811 -25.66 1.01 -20.02
CA LEU A 811 -24.34 1.62 -20.02
C LEU A 811 -24.40 3.10 -19.66
N LEU A 812 -25.30 3.84 -20.28
CA LEU A 812 -25.48 5.28 -20.02
C LEU A 812 -25.91 5.53 -18.59
N SER A 813 -26.94 4.83 -18.11
CA SER A 813 -27.45 5.01 -16.73
C SER A 813 -26.41 4.62 -15.67
N GLY A 814 -25.72 3.49 -15.86
CA GLY A 814 -24.64 3.06 -14.98
C GLY A 814 -23.46 4.03 -14.98
N SER A 815 -23.09 4.56 -16.16
CA SER A 815 -22.00 5.55 -16.27
C SER A 815 -22.35 6.88 -15.58
N ILE A 816 -23.59 7.35 -15.69
CA ILE A 816 -24.02 8.57 -14.97
C ILE A 816 -23.93 8.39 -13.46
N VAL A 817 -24.47 7.27 -12.95
CA VAL A 817 -24.39 6.95 -11.52
C VAL A 817 -22.92 6.80 -11.06
N GLY A 818 -22.12 6.04 -11.82
CA GLY A 818 -20.72 5.81 -11.54
C GLY A 818 -19.87 7.07 -11.57
N LEU A 819 -20.14 7.99 -12.50
CA LEU A 819 -19.49 9.29 -12.58
C LEU A 819 -19.82 10.16 -11.35
N GLY A 820 -21.09 10.18 -10.93
CA GLY A 820 -21.51 10.87 -9.71
C GLY A 820 -20.80 10.32 -8.47
N LEU A 821 -20.74 8.99 -8.31
CA LEU A 821 -20.00 8.32 -7.24
C LEU A 821 -18.49 8.58 -7.35
N GLY A 822 -17.93 8.60 -8.55
CA GLY A 822 -16.52 8.91 -8.80
C GLY A 822 -16.15 10.33 -8.37
N VAL A 823 -17.01 11.31 -8.65
CA VAL A 823 -16.84 12.70 -8.18
C VAL A 823 -16.92 12.80 -6.65
N LEU A 824 -17.77 12.01 -5.99
CA LEU A 824 -17.81 11.93 -4.52
C LEU A 824 -16.56 11.26 -3.93
N ALA A 825 -16.15 10.13 -4.49
CA ALA A 825 -14.98 9.38 -4.03
C ALA A 825 -13.66 10.15 -4.28
N SER A 826 -13.57 10.96 -5.34
CA SER A 826 -12.37 11.74 -5.63
C SER A 826 -12.08 12.83 -4.59
N ARG A 827 -13.06 13.23 -3.78
CA ARG A 827 -12.81 14.11 -2.61
C ARG A 827 -11.93 13.42 -1.56
N LEU A 828 -12.09 12.11 -1.37
CA LEU A 828 -11.22 11.31 -0.49
C LEU A 828 -9.83 11.11 -1.13
N LEU A 829 -9.78 10.92 -2.45
CA LEU A 829 -8.53 10.77 -3.20
C LEU A 829 -7.76 12.09 -3.33
N ALA A 830 -8.41 13.24 -3.23
CA ALA A 830 -7.76 14.56 -3.30
C ALA A 830 -6.74 14.80 -2.16
N GLN A 831 -6.87 14.12 -1.05
CA GLN A 831 -5.89 14.15 0.04
C GLN A 831 -4.60 13.39 -0.29
N ILE A 832 -4.66 12.48 -1.29
CA ILE A 832 -3.55 11.57 -1.64
C ILE A 832 -2.92 11.97 -2.98
N VAL A 833 -3.69 12.58 -3.88
CA VAL A 833 -3.27 12.91 -5.25
C VAL A 833 -3.29 14.43 -5.44
N TYR A 834 -2.12 14.99 -5.79
CA TYR A 834 -1.91 16.43 -6.02
C TYR A 834 -2.96 17.06 -6.92
N GLU A 835 -3.56 18.17 -6.47
CA GLU A 835 -4.58 18.94 -7.21
C GLU A 835 -5.67 18.08 -7.89
N ALA A 836 -5.99 16.93 -7.31
CA ALA A 836 -7.05 16.06 -7.79
C ALA A 836 -8.41 16.76 -7.67
N THR A 837 -8.72 17.60 -8.66
CA THR A 837 -10.03 18.24 -8.72
C THR A 837 -11.06 17.28 -9.29
N PRO A 838 -12.09 16.91 -8.49
CA PRO A 838 -13.16 16.02 -8.95
C PRO A 838 -13.92 16.54 -10.18
N ARG A 839 -13.76 17.82 -10.49
CA ARG A 839 -14.46 18.53 -11.57
C ARG A 839 -13.57 18.83 -12.78
N ASP A 840 -12.39 18.20 -12.89
CA ASP A 840 -11.52 18.39 -14.05
C ASP A 840 -12.25 17.92 -15.33
N PRO A 841 -12.50 18.79 -16.30
CA PRO A 841 -13.21 18.45 -17.53
C PRO A 841 -12.49 17.35 -18.33
N PHE A 842 -11.16 17.24 -18.25
CA PHE A 842 -10.39 16.18 -18.92
C PHE A 842 -10.65 14.81 -18.27
N VAL A 843 -10.80 14.73 -16.96
CA VAL A 843 -11.14 13.49 -16.25
C VAL A 843 -12.57 13.08 -16.59
N LEU A 844 -13.52 14.02 -16.50
CA LEU A 844 -14.93 13.75 -16.79
C LEU A 844 -15.13 13.35 -18.26
N GLY A 845 -14.58 14.14 -19.20
CA GLY A 845 -14.63 13.86 -20.63
C GLY A 845 -13.92 12.57 -21.00
N GLY A 846 -12.73 12.33 -20.42
CA GLY A 846 -11.97 11.09 -20.60
C GLY A 846 -12.73 9.86 -20.11
N THR A 847 -13.36 9.92 -18.95
CA THR A 847 -14.19 8.82 -18.43
C THR A 847 -15.37 8.53 -19.36
N ILE A 848 -16.11 9.56 -19.78
CA ILE A 848 -17.25 9.40 -20.70
C ILE A 848 -16.78 8.80 -22.04
N LEU A 849 -15.72 9.34 -22.61
CA LEU A 849 -15.16 8.84 -23.88
C LEU A 849 -14.71 7.38 -23.76
N THR A 850 -13.97 7.06 -22.70
CA THR A 850 -13.50 5.68 -22.46
C THR A 850 -14.68 4.73 -22.31
N MET A 851 -15.69 5.06 -21.51
CA MET A 851 -16.88 4.21 -21.34
C MET A 851 -17.67 4.07 -22.65
N ALA A 852 -17.76 5.11 -23.46
CA ALA A 852 -18.38 5.03 -24.79
C ALA A 852 -17.61 4.08 -25.72
N VAL A 853 -16.27 4.19 -25.78
CA VAL A 853 -15.41 3.31 -26.58
C VAL A 853 -15.52 1.86 -26.09
N LEU A 854 -15.46 1.61 -24.78
CA LEU A 854 -15.61 0.27 -24.20
C LEU A 854 -16.99 -0.34 -24.52
N GLY A 855 -18.05 0.48 -24.46
CA GLY A 855 -19.40 0.07 -24.83
C GLY A 855 -19.53 -0.29 -26.30
N LEU A 856 -18.92 0.48 -27.21
CA LEU A 856 -18.86 0.19 -28.63
C LEU A 856 -18.09 -1.11 -28.91
N LEU A 857 -16.92 -1.28 -28.32
CA LEU A 857 -16.11 -2.50 -28.45
C LEU A 857 -16.86 -3.73 -27.96
N ALA A 858 -17.51 -3.65 -26.81
CA ALA A 858 -18.28 -4.75 -26.22
C ALA A 858 -19.50 -5.15 -27.05
N THR A 859 -20.10 -4.20 -27.74
CA THR A 859 -21.31 -4.42 -28.56
C THR A 859 -21.05 -4.72 -30.02
N TRP A 860 -19.81 -4.55 -30.51
CA TRP A 860 -19.43 -4.72 -31.93
C TRP A 860 -19.72 -6.13 -32.46
N ILE A 861 -19.27 -7.18 -31.73
CA ILE A 861 -19.48 -8.58 -32.17
C ILE A 861 -20.95 -8.95 -32.13
N PRO A 862 -21.72 -8.69 -31.06
CA PRO A 862 -23.17 -8.95 -31.04
C PRO A 862 -23.93 -8.19 -32.14
N ALA A 863 -23.53 -6.94 -32.43
CA ALA A 863 -24.11 -6.17 -33.51
C ALA A 863 -23.89 -6.84 -34.87
N ARG A 864 -22.68 -7.30 -35.17
CA ARG A 864 -22.37 -8.04 -36.40
C ARG A 864 -23.17 -9.33 -36.50
N GLN A 865 -23.30 -10.09 -35.40
CA GLN A 865 -24.08 -11.32 -35.35
C GLN A 865 -25.56 -11.06 -35.66
N SER A 866 -26.16 -9.97 -35.17
CA SER A 866 -27.57 -9.61 -35.45
C SER A 866 -27.81 -9.22 -36.91
N MET A 867 -26.81 -8.76 -37.65
CA MET A 867 -26.87 -8.37 -39.06
C MET A 867 -26.60 -9.53 -40.02
N SER A 868 -25.94 -10.62 -39.56
CA SER A 868 -25.57 -11.77 -40.38
C SER A 868 -26.58 -12.91 -40.34
N ILE A 869 -27.77 -12.67 -39.83
CA ILE A 869 -28.84 -13.67 -39.66
C ILE A 869 -29.41 -14.05 -41.04
N ASP A 870 -29.33 -15.34 -41.37
CA ASP A 870 -29.98 -15.91 -42.56
C ASP A 870 -31.38 -16.44 -42.17
N PRO A 871 -32.47 -15.75 -42.60
CA PRO A 871 -33.83 -16.13 -42.26
C PRO A 871 -34.20 -17.56 -42.72
N ALA A 872 -33.61 -18.02 -43.82
CA ALA A 872 -33.94 -19.31 -44.42
C ALA A 872 -33.40 -20.50 -43.57
N ARG A 873 -32.27 -20.30 -42.90
CA ARG A 873 -31.70 -21.32 -41.99
C ARG A 873 -32.48 -21.41 -40.66
N LEU A 874 -32.86 -20.28 -40.08
CA LEU A 874 -33.57 -20.22 -38.78
C LEU A 874 -35.02 -20.72 -38.83
N LEU A 875 -35.66 -20.64 -39.98
CA LEU A 875 -37.04 -21.14 -40.19
C LEU A 875 -37.07 -22.61 -40.55
N ARG A 876 -35.92 -23.27 -40.88
CA ARG A 876 -35.80 -24.69 -41.20
C ARG A 876 -35.37 -25.58 -40.01
N GLU A 877 -34.91 -25.01 -38.91
CA GLU A 877 -34.45 -25.74 -37.72
C GLU A 877 -35.60 -25.92 -36.70
N ASP A 878 -36.75 -26.40 -37.11
CA ASP A 878 -37.81 -26.92 -36.21
C ASP A 878 -37.82 -28.42 -36.23
#